data_0771c0434538050f86814deeca8e0706
#
_entry.id   0771c0434538050f86814deeca8e0706
#
_cell.length_a   1.000
_cell.length_b   1.000
_cell.length_c   1.000
_cell.angle_alpha   90.00
_cell.angle_beta   90.00
_cell.angle_gamma   90.00
#
_symmetry.space_group_name_H-M   'P 1'
#
loop_
_entity.id
_entity.type
_entity.pdbx_description
1 polymer ?
#
loop_
_entity_poly.entity_id
_entity_poly.type
_entity_poly.pdbx_seq_one_letter_code
_entity_poly.pdbx_strand_id
1 'polypeptide(L)'
;MYRRLNLAKSYLNSVLTPALRRVSSKKRTRLAQGERGTFILSKRAERAHRRMTYDDFEIVSSHVHGFILSLFLSLILNLIFSSASAQTQNFRFAWLSDTHVGSATAEEDLRRSMNDINSMNDIAFTVLSGDITELGWNKQFRLAKVVLDSLKKPYFITPGNHDTKWSESGCTEFSKIWGNDKFVFEYSGLRFIGLHEGPIMKMGDGHFSPEDLRWLDSVLTHLPDKNHPLVFVTHYPLDNGLDNWYELSGRAKRFNTQAVLVGHGHGNRAYTFEGIPGTMGRSNLRARQPVGGYTIVDVRNDTMFFSERTPGKETNAPWSFIRLLKHDYRLDSAVYDRPDFSINKKFPAAQLLWKYESGYTIASTPAVVGNQVIVGNSSGTVECLSLDMGTRLWSFSTGATVYSTPQIADGKVVFGSSDRNIYCLDISSGKPLWNFTTGAPVVAAPAIENGVVYIGSSDGKFRAIDLSSGKVKWSFDGVGAFVETRPLLYQGKVIFGAWDTFLYALNMNDGSLAWKWSNGNKTLNLSPAACWPVASHGRIFIVAPDRVMTAIDAETGTTVWRSSRYSVRESIGISEDGSRIYARCMTDTVVAFSPTAPSQELMWLTNCGYGYDIDPSMPVEKDGAVFFGTKNGLVFALDGKSGAVRWEYKIGVTIVNTIVPLDARHVVATDLDGRVMLIKGE
;
A
#
# COMPACT_ATOMS: atom_id res chain seq x y z
N MET A 1 49.54 -10.24 -10.67
CA MET A 1 49.81 -11.68 -10.68
C MET A 1 50.62 -12.13 -9.44
N TYR A 2 51.68 -11.45 -9.04
CA TYR A 2 52.53 -11.84 -7.88
C TYR A 2 51.83 -11.79 -6.48
N ARG A 3 50.87 -10.93 -6.25
CA ARG A 3 50.11 -10.87 -4.98
C ARG A 3 49.10 -12.02 -4.78
N ARG A 4 48.58 -12.61 -5.85
CA ARG A 4 47.64 -13.75 -5.76
C ARG A 4 48.33 -15.09 -5.54
N LEU A 5 49.57 -15.25 -5.98
CA LEU A 5 50.39 -16.46 -5.72
C LEU A 5 50.82 -16.59 -4.24
N ASN A 6 51.02 -15.47 -3.53
CA ASN A 6 51.32 -15.49 -2.11
C ASN A 6 50.13 -15.80 -1.21
N LEU A 7 48.89 -15.43 -1.63
CA LEU A 7 47.65 -15.80 -0.94
C LEU A 7 47.32 -17.29 -1.09
N ALA A 8 47.60 -17.89 -2.27
CA ALA A 8 47.42 -19.32 -2.48
C ALA A 8 48.40 -20.16 -1.66
N LYS A 9 49.66 -19.72 -1.49
CA LYS A 9 50.64 -20.37 -0.61
C LYS A 9 50.25 -20.28 0.87
N SER A 10 49.68 -19.17 1.32
CA SER A 10 49.18 -18.99 2.68
C SER A 10 47.98 -19.88 2.96
N TYR A 11 47.06 -20.04 1.99
CA TYR A 11 45.86 -20.88 2.11
C TYR A 11 46.21 -22.38 2.14
N LEU A 12 47.16 -22.84 1.31
CA LEU A 12 47.64 -24.23 1.34
C LEU A 12 48.32 -24.60 2.67
N ASN A 13 49.07 -23.71 3.26
CA ASN A 13 49.70 -23.97 4.55
C ASN A 13 48.71 -23.95 5.74
N SER A 14 47.60 -23.21 5.66
CA SER A 14 46.60 -23.18 6.74
C SER A 14 45.63 -24.37 6.72
N VAL A 15 45.38 -24.97 5.56
CA VAL A 15 44.40 -26.06 5.40
C VAL A 15 45.03 -27.45 5.51
N LEU A 16 46.28 -27.64 5.03
CA LEU A 16 46.94 -28.96 5.04
C LEU A 16 47.64 -29.29 6.36
N THR A 17 48.09 -28.30 7.12
CA THR A 17 48.79 -28.53 8.38
C THR A 17 47.94 -29.14 9.50
N PRO A 18 46.67 -28.77 9.67
CA PRO A 18 45.76 -29.40 10.65
C PRO A 18 45.38 -30.85 10.30
N ALA A 19 45.25 -31.18 9.01
CA ALA A 19 44.88 -32.52 8.57
C ALA A 19 45.99 -33.58 8.82
N LEU A 20 47.25 -33.21 8.62
CA LEU A 20 48.41 -34.07 8.90
C LEU A 20 48.65 -34.27 10.40
N ARG A 21 48.37 -33.28 11.25
CA ARG A 21 48.43 -33.42 12.72
C ARG A 21 47.31 -34.32 13.28
N ARG A 22 46.14 -34.40 12.67
CA ARG A 22 45.07 -35.30 13.12
C ARG A 22 45.33 -36.78 12.81
N VAL A 23 46.09 -37.08 11.74
CA VAL A 23 46.48 -38.46 11.41
C VAL A 23 47.55 -38.95 12.35
N SER A 24 48.48 -38.11 12.82
CA SER A 24 49.53 -38.47 13.77
C SER A 24 49.03 -38.64 15.21
N SER A 25 47.98 -37.90 15.60
CA SER A 25 47.42 -38.01 16.97
C SER A 25 46.53 -39.25 17.17
N LYS A 26 45.83 -39.75 16.11
CA LYS A 26 45.05 -40.99 16.19
C LYS A 26 45.92 -42.27 16.26
N LYS A 27 47.20 -42.23 15.90
CA LYS A 27 48.12 -43.37 16.07
C LYS A 27 48.78 -43.44 17.44
N ARG A 28 48.79 -42.36 18.24
CA ARG A 28 49.34 -42.36 19.60
C ARG A 28 48.37 -42.83 20.70
N THR A 29 47.10 -42.82 20.46
CA THR A 29 46.07 -43.17 21.47
C THR A 29 45.68 -44.66 21.48
N ARG A 30 46.23 -45.49 20.59
CA ARG A 30 45.99 -46.95 20.56
C ARG A 30 47.14 -47.81 21.07
N LEU A 31 48.20 -47.23 21.68
CA LEU A 31 49.37 -47.94 22.19
C LEU A 31 49.49 -47.95 23.72
N ALA A 32 48.43 -47.63 24.43
CA ALA A 32 48.42 -47.66 25.89
C ALA A 32 47.18 -48.44 26.41
N GLN A 33 47.05 -49.72 26.08
CA GLN A 33 46.30 -50.69 26.88
C GLN A 33 46.43 -52.07 26.24
N GLY A 34 47.02 -53.02 26.93
CA GLY A 34 46.88 -54.45 26.67
C GLY A 34 48.18 -55.22 26.51
N GLU A 35 48.59 -55.76 27.63
CA GLU A 35 49.76 -56.68 27.81
C GLU A 35 49.71 -57.94 26.95
N ARG A 36 50.94 -58.41 26.66
CA ARG A 36 51.35 -59.81 26.37
C ARG A 36 50.91 -60.37 25.01
N GLY A 37 51.80 -60.36 24.14
CA GLY A 37 51.88 -61.13 22.89
C GLY A 37 53.22 -60.99 22.22
N THR A 38 54.11 -61.75 22.70
CA THR A 38 55.53 -61.80 22.36
C THR A 38 55.83 -62.16 20.90
N PHE A 39 56.83 -61.47 20.30
CA PHE A 39 57.72 -62.02 19.33
C PHE A 39 57.19 -62.82 18.14
N ILE A 40 56.89 -62.20 17.04
CA ILE A 40 57.08 -62.71 15.64
C ILE A 40 56.62 -61.64 14.58
N LEU A 41 56.88 -60.36 14.70
CA LEU A 41 56.54 -59.37 13.67
C LEU A 41 57.70 -58.46 13.26
N SER A 42 58.93 -58.69 13.74
CA SER A 42 60.07 -57.82 13.43
C SER A 42 60.81 -58.16 12.10
N LYS A 43 60.54 -59.29 11.48
CA LYS A 43 61.26 -59.68 10.24
C LYS A 43 60.49 -59.49 8.93
N ARG A 44 59.23 -59.04 8.99
CA ARG A 44 58.48 -58.72 7.75
C ARG A 44 58.47 -57.24 7.40
N ALA A 45 58.73 -56.38 8.31
CA ALA A 45 58.77 -54.92 8.08
C ALA A 45 60.07 -54.44 7.41
N GLU A 46 61.21 -55.12 7.67
CA GLU A 46 62.48 -54.72 7.07
C GLU A 46 62.67 -55.22 5.60
N ARG A 47 61.85 -56.17 5.10
CA ARG A 47 61.92 -56.62 3.71
C ARG A 47 61.00 -55.77 2.74
N ALA A 48 60.15 -54.92 3.24
CA ALA A 48 59.34 -54.06 2.40
C ALA A 48 60.03 -52.71 2.08
N HIS A 49 61.17 -52.42 2.70
CA HIS A 49 61.82 -51.11 2.50
C HIS A 49 62.97 -51.14 1.49
N ARG A 50 63.24 -52.29 0.83
CA ARG A 50 64.35 -52.44 -0.12
C ARG A 50 63.97 -52.84 -1.55
N ARG A 51 62.80 -52.40 -2.06
CA ARG A 51 62.51 -52.48 -3.49
C ARG A 51 61.47 -51.48 -3.86
N MET A 52 61.74 -50.19 -3.80
CA MET A 52 61.17 -49.20 -4.68
C MET A 52 62.30 -48.73 -5.59
N THR A 53 62.24 -49.07 -6.85
CA THR A 53 63.14 -48.59 -7.89
C THR A 53 62.80 -47.19 -8.29
N TYR A 54 63.75 -46.47 -8.85
CA TYR A 54 63.61 -45.06 -9.30
C TYR A 54 62.38 -44.88 -10.26
N ASP A 55 62.03 -45.96 -10.97
CA ASP A 55 60.87 -45.96 -11.91
C ASP A 55 59.53 -45.88 -11.21
N ASP A 56 59.36 -46.46 -10.01
CA ASP A 56 58.07 -46.37 -9.26
C ASP A 56 57.82 -44.96 -8.72
N PHE A 57 58.86 -44.15 -8.53
CA PHE A 57 58.70 -42.74 -8.09
C PHE A 57 58.29 -41.82 -9.24
N GLU A 58 58.77 -42.11 -10.47
CA GLU A 58 58.29 -41.33 -11.66
C GLU A 58 56.84 -41.62 -12.03
N ILE A 59 56.38 -42.87 -11.92
CA ILE A 59 54.99 -43.24 -12.20
C ILE A 59 54.03 -42.62 -11.19
N VAL A 60 54.33 -42.61 -9.89
CA VAL A 60 53.52 -41.96 -8.86
C VAL A 60 53.56 -40.46 -9.02
N SER A 61 54.69 -39.86 -9.36
CA SER A 61 54.87 -38.43 -9.61
C SER A 61 54.05 -37.97 -10.84
N SER A 62 54.07 -38.76 -11.94
CA SER A 62 53.29 -38.43 -13.16
C SER A 62 51.79 -38.52 -12.96
N HIS A 63 51.32 -39.50 -12.17
CA HIS A 63 49.88 -39.65 -11.85
C HIS A 63 49.39 -38.53 -10.90
N VAL A 64 50.21 -38.11 -9.93
CA VAL A 64 49.90 -36.99 -9.03
C VAL A 64 49.89 -35.65 -9.79
N HIS A 65 50.86 -35.43 -10.70
CA HIS A 65 50.87 -34.25 -11.55
C HIS A 65 49.68 -34.22 -12.54
N GLY A 66 49.31 -35.38 -13.13
CA GLY A 66 48.11 -35.50 -13.98
C GLY A 66 46.80 -35.24 -13.24
N PHE A 67 46.71 -35.72 -11.98
CA PHE A 67 45.52 -35.48 -11.14
C PHE A 67 45.40 -33.99 -10.69
N ILE A 68 46.54 -33.38 -10.30
CA ILE A 68 46.60 -31.97 -9.95
C ILE A 68 46.29 -31.09 -11.18
N LEU A 69 46.84 -31.43 -12.36
CA LEU A 69 46.53 -30.69 -13.60
C LEU A 69 45.06 -30.83 -14.00
N SER A 70 44.45 -32.01 -13.84
CA SER A 70 43.05 -32.27 -14.08
C SER A 70 42.13 -31.51 -13.12
N LEU A 71 42.51 -31.45 -11.82
CA LEU A 71 41.79 -30.64 -10.83
C LEU A 71 41.92 -29.13 -11.14
N PHE A 72 43.11 -28.68 -11.57
CA PHE A 72 43.31 -27.28 -11.96
C PHE A 72 42.54 -26.93 -13.25
N LEU A 73 42.56 -27.82 -14.24
CA LEU A 73 41.74 -27.62 -15.44
C LEU A 73 40.24 -27.62 -15.14
N SER A 74 39.78 -28.52 -14.28
CA SER A 74 38.38 -28.55 -13.81
C SER A 74 38.01 -27.31 -13.00
N LEU A 75 38.91 -26.79 -12.16
CA LEU A 75 38.70 -25.54 -11.43
C LEU A 75 38.72 -24.32 -12.35
N ILE A 76 39.59 -24.29 -13.34
CA ILE A 76 39.63 -23.23 -14.36
C ILE A 76 38.43 -23.29 -15.26
N LEU A 77 37.96 -24.48 -15.70
CA LEU A 77 36.70 -24.63 -16.42
C LEU A 77 35.52 -24.16 -15.57
N ASN A 78 35.42 -24.57 -14.31
CA ASN A 78 34.38 -24.07 -13.41
C ASN A 78 34.44 -22.56 -13.17
N LEU A 79 35.64 -21.96 -13.10
CA LEU A 79 35.81 -20.50 -13.00
C LEU A 79 35.46 -19.78 -14.33
N ILE A 80 35.68 -20.41 -15.47
CA ILE A 80 35.27 -19.87 -16.79
C ILE A 80 33.77 -20.00 -16.98
N PHE A 81 33.16 -21.11 -16.53
CA PHE A 81 31.71 -21.30 -16.60
C PHE A 81 30.93 -20.53 -15.52
N SER A 82 31.54 -20.22 -14.36
CA SER A 82 30.90 -19.41 -13.33
C SER A 82 30.98 -17.90 -13.57
N SER A 83 31.72 -17.43 -14.57
CA SER A 83 31.77 -16.02 -14.99
C SER A 83 30.97 -15.71 -16.25
N ALA A 84 30.24 -16.67 -16.81
CA ALA A 84 29.17 -16.36 -17.75
C ALA A 84 28.03 -15.71 -16.94
N SER A 85 28.03 -14.38 -16.80
CA SER A 85 26.78 -13.67 -16.52
C SER A 85 25.79 -14.21 -17.54
N ALA A 86 24.64 -14.74 -17.07
CA ALA A 86 23.60 -15.20 -17.97
C ALA A 86 23.26 -14.02 -18.89
N GLN A 87 23.74 -14.09 -20.12
CA GLN A 87 23.44 -13.06 -21.12
C GLN A 87 21.93 -13.07 -21.32
N THR A 88 21.28 -11.94 -21.11
CA THR A 88 19.84 -11.81 -21.30
C THR A 88 19.51 -12.23 -22.72
N GLN A 89 18.71 -13.30 -22.89
CA GLN A 89 18.25 -13.65 -24.24
C GLN A 89 17.33 -12.54 -24.76
N ASN A 90 17.39 -12.25 -26.04
CA ASN A 90 16.50 -11.27 -26.66
C ASN A 90 15.05 -11.70 -26.53
N PHE A 91 14.18 -10.79 -26.11
CA PHE A 91 12.74 -11.02 -26.00
C PHE A 91 11.97 -9.71 -26.06
N ARG A 92 10.68 -9.79 -26.32
CA ARG A 92 9.77 -8.65 -26.31
C ARG A 92 8.58 -8.91 -25.41
N PHE A 93 8.09 -7.86 -24.74
CA PHE A 93 6.86 -7.93 -23.99
C PHE A 93 5.99 -6.68 -24.22
N ALA A 94 4.70 -6.83 -24.01
CA ALA A 94 3.77 -5.72 -24.04
C ALA A 94 3.65 -5.12 -22.63
N TRP A 95 3.63 -3.80 -22.54
CA TRP A 95 3.43 -3.09 -21.29
C TRP A 95 2.27 -2.10 -21.46
N LEU A 96 1.22 -2.32 -20.67
CA LEU A 96 0.03 -1.49 -20.59
C LEU A 96 -0.01 -0.77 -19.22
N SER A 97 -0.61 0.39 -19.20
CA SER A 97 -0.94 1.13 -17.98
C SER A 97 -2.23 1.90 -18.20
N ASP A 98 -2.91 2.25 -17.12
CA ASP A 98 -4.03 3.19 -17.16
C ASP A 98 -5.09 2.79 -18.19
N THR A 99 -5.61 1.57 -18.04
CA THR A 99 -6.63 1.01 -18.95
C THR A 99 -8.03 1.53 -18.67
N HIS A 100 -8.32 1.95 -17.42
CA HIS A 100 -9.53 2.62 -16.97
C HIS A 100 -10.84 1.98 -17.46
N VAL A 101 -10.94 0.65 -17.40
CA VAL A 101 -12.16 -0.08 -17.79
C VAL A 101 -13.36 0.45 -16.98
N GLY A 102 -14.37 0.92 -17.68
CA GLY A 102 -15.52 1.61 -17.10
C GLY A 102 -15.66 3.05 -17.59
N SER A 103 -14.60 3.67 -18.14
CA SER A 103 -14.70 4.92 -18.89
C SER A 103 -15.17 4.69 -20.33
N ALA A 104 -15.56 5.77 -21.01
CA ALA A 104 -16.40 5.71 -22.23
C ALA A 104 -15.87 4.78 -23.36
N THR A 105 -14.55 4.72 -23.58
CA THR A 105 -13.95 3.95 -24.70
C THR A 105 -12.95 2.90 -24.24
N ALA A 106 -12.71 2.78 -22.95
CA ALA A 106 -11.65 1.99 -22.36
C ALA A 106 -11.74 0.49 -22.70
N GLU A 107 -12.94 -0.08 -22.63
CA GLU A 107 -13.16 -1.48 -22.97
C GLU A 107 -12.78 -1.76 -24.45
N GLU A 108 -13.21 -0.90 -25.36
CA GLU A 108 -12.90 -1.03 -26.79
C GLU A 108 -11.39 -0.91 -27.03
N ASP A 109 -10.72 0.07 -26.40
CA ASP A 109 -9.29 0.27 -26.53
C ASP A 109 -8.50 -0.91 -25.97
N LEU A 110 -8.91 -1.45 -24.82
CA LEU A 110 -8.28 -2.63 -24.24
C LEU A 110 -8.47 -3.88 -25.12
N ARG A 111 -9.68 -4.12 -25.62
CA ARG A 111 -9.96 -5.25 -26.55
C ARG A 111 -9.12 -5.18 -27.81
N ARG A 112 -8.97 -3.99 -28.39
CA ARG A 112 -8.12 -3.76 -29.56
C ARG A 112 -6.66 -4.08 -29.25
N SER A 113 -6.16 -3.65 -28.08
CA SER A 113 -4.80 -3.95 -27.63
C SER A 113 -4.59 -5.45 -27.42
N MET A 114 -5.55 -6.17 -26.81
CA MET A 114 -5.45 -7.63 -26.64
C MET A 114 -5.40 -8.37 -27.98
N ASN A 115 -6.25 -7.98 -28.94
CA ASN A 115 -6.25 -8.58 -30.28
C ASN A 115 -4.92 -8.32 -31.02
N ASP A 116 -4.38 -7.12 -30.90
CA ASP A 116 -3.12 -6.73 -31.52
C ASP A 116 -1.93 -7.50 -30.92
N ILE A 117 -1.86 -7.59 -29.58
CA ILE A 117 -0.85 -8.40 -28.87
C ILE A 117 -0.93 -9.87 -29.27
N ASN A 118 -2.14 -10.43 -29.36
CA ASN A 118 -2.36 -11.81 -29.78
C ASN A 118 -1.94 -12.09 -31.23
N SER A 119 -1.85 -11.07 -32.08
CA SER A 119 -1.40 -11.19 -33.47
C SER A 119 0.13 -11.26 -33.58
N MET A 120 0.87 -10.87 -32.55
CA MET A 120 2.33 -10.87 -32.51
C MET A 120 2.85 -12.13 -31.83
N ASN A 121 3.51 -13.01 -32.59
CA ASN A 121 4.02 -14.28 -32.06
C ASN A 121 5.25 -14.11 -31.14
N ASP A 122 5.96 -13.00 -31.28
CA ASP A 122 7.23 -12.70 -30.60
C ASP A 122 7.05 -12.00 -29.25
N ILE A 123 5.82 -11.69 -28.84
CA ILE A 123 5.53 -11.20 -27.49
C ILE A 123 5.55 -12.38 -26.52
N ALA A 124 6.41 -12.30 -25.49
CA ALA A 124 6.57 -13.33 -24.48
C ALA A 124 5.49 -13.28 -23.40
N PHE A 125 5.16 -12.10 -22.91
CA PHE A 125 4.17 -11.85 -21.85
C PHE A 125 3.66 -10.40 -21.90
N THR A 126 2.71 -10.08 -21.06
CA THR A 126 2.18 -8.72 -20.90
C THR A 126 2.30 -8.29 -19.44
N VAL A 127 2.65 -7.01 -19.19
CA VAL A 127 2.66 -6.38 -17.86
C VAL A 127 1.62 -5.27 -17.84
N LEU A 128 0.85 -5.17 -16.75
CA LEU A 128 -0.08 -4.07 -16.51
C LEU A 128 0.30 -3.37 -15.21
N SER A 129 0.64 -2.07 -15.30
CA SER A 129 1.13 -1.26 -14.19
C SER A 129 0.05 -0.32 -13.62
N GLY A 130 -1.12 -0.88 -13.28
CA GLY A 130 -2.15 -0.18 -12.52
C GLY A 130 -3.17 0.60 -13.34
N ASP A 131 -4.15 1.15 -12.62
CA ASP A 131 -5.35 1.84 -13.13
C ASP A 131 -6.08 1.00 -14.19
N ILE A 132 -6.39 -0.24 -13.77
CA ILE A 132 -7.07 -1.22 -14.62
C ILE A 132 -8.51 -0.79 -14.86
N THR A 133 -9.14 -0.22 -13.83
CA THR A 133 -10.53 0.22 -13.86
C THR A 133 -10.65 1.72 -13.57
N GLU A 134 -11.78 2.33 -13.94
CA GLU A 134 -12.04 3.74 -13.69
C GLU A 134 -12.36 4.06 -12.22
N LEU A 135 -13.03 3.14 -11.52
CA LEU A 135 -13.53 3.40 -10.16
C LEU A 135 -13.30 2.24 -9.17
N GLY A 136 -12.58 1.18 -9.54
CA GLY A 136 -12.36 0.03 -8.65
C GLY A 136 -13.65 -0.75 -8.31
N TRP A 137 -14.70 -0.66 -9.12
CA TRP A 137 -15.93 -1.37 -8.88
C TRP A 137 -15.83 -2.83 -9.32
N ASN A 138 -16.45 -3.71 -8.57
CA ASN A 138 -16.38 -5.16 -8.83
C ASN A 138 -16.82 -5.53 -10.25
N LYS A 139 -17.82 -4.84 -10.80
CA LYS A 139 -18.27 -5.05 -12.18
C LYS A 139 -17.20 -4.66 -13.22
N GLN A 140 -16.43 -3.61 -12.93
CA GLN A 140 -15.35 -3.15 -13.82
C GLN A 140 -14.17 -4.11 -13.76
N PHE A 141 -13.80 -4.61 -12.58
CA PHE A 141 -12.79 -5.65 -12.44
C PHE A 141 -13.16 -6.94 -13.19
N ARG A 142 -14.41 -7.41 -13.05
CA ARG A 142 -14.87 -8.59 -13.80
C ARG A 142 -14.85 -8.38 -15.31
N LEU A 143 -15.23 -7.19 -15.79
CA LEU A 143 -15.15 -6.85 -17.20
C LEU A 143 -13.70 -6.82 -17.70
N ALA A 144 -12.80 -6.15 -16.97
CA ALA A 144 -11.38 -6.13 -17.27
C ALA A 144 -10.81 -7.55 -17.35
N LYS A 145 -11.15 -8.43 -16.38
CA LYS A 145 -10.73 -9.83 -16.37
C LYS A 145 -11.16 -10.58 -17.62
N VAL A 146 -12.43 -10.46 -18.04
CA VAL A 146 -12.94 -11.08 -19.27
C VAL A 146 -12.16 -10.63 -20.50
N VAL A 147 -11.79 -9.34 -20.56
CA VAL A 147 -11.02 -8.83 -21.70
C VAL A 147 -9.58 -9.33 -21.65
N LEU A 148 -8.92 -9.25 -20.48
CA LEU A 148 -7.52 -9.67 -20.30
C LEU A 148 -7.32 -11.17 -20.49
N ASP A 149 -8.29 -12.00 -20.10
CA ASP A 149 -8.25 -13.47 -20.32
C ASP A 149 -8.33 -13.87 -21.80
N SER A 150 -8.59 -12.93 -22.71
CA SER A 150 -8.46 -13.18 -24.15
C SER A 150 -7.00 -13.24 -24.63
N LEU A 151 -6.03 -12.82 -23.78
CA LEU A 151 -4.60 -12.95 -24.09
C LEU A 151 -4.19 -14.41 -24.21
N LYS A 152 -3.46 -14.74 -25.25
CA LYS A 152 -2.88 -16.08 -25.49
C LYS A 152 -1.56 -16.30 -24.74
N LYS A 153 -0.97 -15.24 -24.20
CA LYS A 153 0.30 -15.23 -23.47
C LYS A 153 0.03 -14.84 -22.01
N PRO A 154 0.91 -15.22 -21.08
CA PRO A 154 0.77 -14.81 -19.68
C PRO A 154 0.70 -13.29 -19.53
N TYR A 155 -0.05 -12.82 -18.54
CA TYR A 155 -0.01 -11.43 -18.11
C TYR A 155 0.16 -11.31 -16.59
N PHE A 156 0.79 -10.22 -16.16
CA PHE A 156 1.09 -9.88 -14.77
C PHE A 156 0.56 -8.49 -14.49
N ILE A 157 -0.09 -8.30 -13.35
CA ILE A 157 -0.93 -7.15 -13.10
C ILE A 157 -0.81 -6.67 -11.65
N THR A 158 -0.75 -5.34 -11.46
CA THR A 158 -0.92 -4.67 -10.16
C THR A 158 -2.08 -3.69 -10.24
N PRO A 159 -2.77 -3.36 -9.14
CA PRO A 159 -3.75 -2.28 -9.13
C PRO A 159 -3.04 -0.91 -9.11
N GLY A 160 -3.77 0.13 -9.53
CA GLY A 160 -3.41 1.53 -9.38
C GLY A 160 -4.37 2.27 -8.45
N ASN A 161 -4.27 3.61 -8.40
CA ASN A 161 -5.10 4.40 -7.50
C ASN A 161 -6.59 4.41 -7.88
N HIS A 162 -6.94 4.32 -9.16
CA HIS A 162 -8.32 4.21 -9.60
C HIS A 162 -8.95 2.87 -9.18
N ASP A 163 -8.15 1.83 -9.02
CA ASP A 163 -8.61 0.53 -8.55
C ASP A 163 -8.87 0.49 -7.04
N THR A 164 -8.33 1.43 -6.27
CA THR A 164 -8.29 1.40 -4.81
C THR A 164 -9.08 2.52 -4.13
N LYS A 165 -9.01 3.75 -4.65
CA LYS A 165 -9.62 4.94 -4.02
C LYS A 165 -11.15 4.86 -3.90
N TRP A 166 -11.82 4.39 -4.95
CA TRP A 166 -13.29 4.32 -5.04
C TRP A 166 -13.80 2.88 -5.08
N SER A 167 -13.02 1.96 -4.53
CA SER A 167 -13.36 0.55 -4.56
C SER A 167 -14.46 0.21 -3.57
N GLU A 168 -15.58 -0.27 -4.08
CA GLU A 168 -16.72 -0.73 -3.26
C GLU A 168 -16.40 -1.94 -2.37
N SER A 169 -15.22 -2.56 -2.54
CA SER A 169 -14.75 -3.71 -1.76
C SER A 169 -13.46 -3.43 -1.00
N GLY A 170 -12.94 -2.17 -1.03
CA GLY A 170 -11.60 -1.87 -0.54
C GLY A 170 -10.54 -2.69 -1.28
N CYS A 171 -10.65 -2.78 -2.61
CA CYS A 171 -9.76 -3.52 -3.52
C CYS A 171 -9.69 -5.05 -3.29
N THR A 172 -10.48 -5.62 -2.38
CA THR A 172 -10.42 -7.07 -2.10
C THR A 172 -10.92 -7.94 -3.26
N GLU A 173 -11.77 -7.41 -4.14
CA GLU A 173 -12.22 -8.14 -5.34
C GLU A 173 -11.08 -8.29 -6.36
N PHE A 174 -10.15 -7.34 -6.45
CA PHE A 174 -8.97 -7.44 -7.29
C PHE A 174 -8.17 -8.71 -6.96
N SER A 175 -7.79 -8.86 -5.69
CA SER A 175 -7.03 -10.04 -5.23
C SER A 175 -7.81 -11.35 -5.39
N LYS A 176 -9.16 -11.33 -5.25
CA LYS A 176 -10.00 -12.52 -5.51
C LYS A 176 -10.00 -12.93 -6.98
N ILE A 177 -9.98 -11.96 -7.91
CA ILE A 177 -10.02 -12.19 -9.35
C ILE A 177 -8.66 -12.65 -9.89
N TRP A 178 -7.56 -12.02 -9.47
CA TRP A 178 -6.21 -12.29 -9.99
C TRP A 178 -5.32 -13.10 -9.05
N GLY A 179 -5.81 -13.44 -7.85
CA GLY A 179 -5.10 -14.24 -6.86
C GLY A 179 -4.16 -13.44 -5.97
N ASN A 180 -3.71 -12.28 -6.40
CA ASN A 180 -2.88 -11.34 -5.64
C ASN A 180 -2.96 -9.94 -6.27
N ASP A 181 -2.55 -8.92 -5.51
CA ASP A 181 -2.36 -7.53 -5.94
C ASP A 181 -0.87 -7.20 -6.21
N LYS A 182 -0.01 -8.19 -6.08
CA LYS A 182 1.44 -8.16 -6.30
C LYS A 182 1.87 -9.36 -7.13
N PHE A 183 3.01 -9.26 -7.79
CA PHE A 183 3.57 -10.41 -8.51
C PHE A 183 5.09 -10.46 -8.44
N VAL A 184 5.63 -11.65 -8.62
CA VAL A 184 7.04 -11.89 -8.90
C VAL A 184 7.16 -13.01 -9.93
N PHE A 185 7.96 -12.80 -10.97
CA PHE A 185 8.28 -13.83 -11.95
C PHE A 185 9.66 -13.58 -12.56
N GLU A 186 10.19 -14.60 -13.19
CA GLU A 186 11.44 -14.53 -13.93
C GLU A 186 11.25 -14.78 -15.41
N TYR A 187 11.94 -13.99 -16.21
CA TYR A 187 12.01 -14.19 -17.65
C TYR A 187 13.38 -13.79 -18.18
N SER A 188 14.02 -14.72 -18.90
CA SER A 188 15.32 -14.49 -19.58
C SER A 188 16.39 -13.84 -18.69
N GLY A 189 16.48 -14.29 -17.42
CA GLY A 189 17.46 -13.81 -16.46
C GLY A 189 17.11 -12.47 -15.78
N LEU A 190 15.96 -11.88 -16.03
CA LEU A 190 15.43 -10.72 -15.33
C LEU A 190 14.31 -11.16 -14.39
N ARG A 191 14.32 -10.67 -13.15
CA ARG A 191 13.23 -10.84 -12.20
C ARG A 191 12.37 -9.57 -12.17
N PHE A 192 11.10 -9.75 -12.47
CA PHE A 192 10.08 -8.72 -12.40
C PHE A 192 9.34 -8.79 -11.07
N ILE A 193 9.21 -7.66 -10.39
CA ILE A 193 8.54 -7.54 -9.09
C ILE A 193 7.50 -6.42 -9.20
N GLY A 194 6.22 -6.79 -9.19
CA GLY A 194 5.10 -5.83 -9.18
C GLY A 194 4.65 -5.57 -7.75
N LEU A 195 4.45 -4.28 -7.41
CA LEU A 195 4.03 -3.83 -6.09
C LEU A 195 2.75 -3.03 -6.18
N HIS A 196 1.92 -3.17 -5.15
CA HIS A 196 0.77 -2.32 -4.91
C HIS A 196 1.19 -1.11 -4.06
N GLU A 197 0.74 0.08 -4.44
CA GLU A 197 1.00 1.33 -3.70
C GLU A 197 -0.17 2.32 -3.76
N GLY A 198 -1.32 1.86 -4.20
CA GLY A 198 -2.52 2.70 -4.18
C GLY A 198 -3.01 2.93 -2.75
N PRO A 199 -3.40 4.17 -2.37
CA PRO A 199 -4.02 4.39 -1.08
C PRO A 199 -5.41 3.77 -1.10
N ILE A 200 -5.66 2.81 -0.19
CA ILE A 200 -6.95 2.12 -0.14
C ILE A 200 -7.97 2.98 0.57
N MET A 201 -9.12 3.28 -0.10
CA MET A 201 -10.22 4.06 0.44
C MET A 201 -9.79 5.48 0.91
N LYS A 202 -8.73 6.03 0.31
CA LYS A 202 -8.25 7.40 0.56
C LYS A 202 -8.09 8.15 -0.76
N MET A 203 -8.24 9.46 -0.71
CA MET A 203 -8.26 10.29 -1.92
C MET A 203 -6.87 10.83 -2.30
N GLY A 204 -5.85 10.55 -1.51
CA GLY A 204 -4.54 11.16 -1.60
C GLY A 204 -3.50 10.43 -2.41
N ASP A 205 -2.26 10.61 -1.98
CA ASP A 205 -1.06 10.11 -2.64
C ASP A 205 -0.92 8.59 -2.48
N GLY A 206 -0.05 7.97 -3.26
CA GLY A 206 0.28 6.56 -3.13
C GLY A 206 1.04 6.27 -1.82
N HIS A 207 0.98 5.02 -1.38
CA HIS A 207 1.61 4.55 -0.15
C HIS A 207 1.95 3.06 -0.23
N PHE A 208 3.20 2.69 0.02
CA PHE A 208 3.56 1.29 0.25
C PHE A 208 3.15 0.88 1.65
N SER A 209 2.20 -0.03 1.74
CA SER A 209 1.71 -0.53 3.04
C SER A 209 2.78 -1.31 3.80
N PRO A 210 2.70 -1.40 5.13
CA PRO A 210 3.63 -2.23 5.92
C PRO A 210 3.65 -3.69 5.48
N GLU A 211 2.49 -4.26 5.10
CA GLU A 211 2.37 -5.62 4.59
C GLU A 211 3.03 -5.81 3.22
N ASP A 212 2.98 -4.80 2.34
CA ASP A 212 3.61 -4.85 1.03
C ASP A 212 5.12 -4.76 1.14
N LEU A 213 5.62 -3.90 2.01
CA LEU A 213 7.05 -3.80 2.30
C LEU A 213 7.61 -5.08 2.93
N ARG A 214 6.87 -5.73 3.85
CA ARG A 214 7.29 -7.03 4.40
C ARG A 214 7.29 -8.13 3.34
N TRP A 215 6.29 -8.16 2.46
CA TRP A 215 6.27 -9.08 1.34
C TRP A 215 7.48 -8.85 0.41
N LEU A 216 7.77 -7.60 0.07
CA LEU A 216 8.95 -7.24 -0.72
C LEU A 216 10.25 -7.69 -0.04
N ASP A 217 10.42 -7.40 1.25
CA ASP A 217 11.59 -7.83 2.03
C ASP A 217 11.75 -9.36 1.98
N SER A 218 10.64 -10.12 2.06
CA SER A 218 10.65 -11.57 1.91
C SER A 218 11.12 -11.99 0.51
N VAL A 219 10.58 -11.38 -0.56
CA VAL A 219 11.00 -11.65 -1.94
C VAL A 219 12.49 -11.38 -2.13
N LEU A 220 12.96 -10.23 -1.65
CA LEU A 220 14.36 -9.82 -1.79
C LEU A 220 15.34 -10.70 -0.97
N THR A 221 14.89 -11.20 0.18
CA THR A 221 15.70 -12.10 1.01
C THR A 221 15.91 -13.47 0.36
N HIS A 222 14.94 -13.93 -0.43
CA HIS A 222 15.00 -15.24 -1.12
C HIS A 222 15.63 -15.15 -2.51
N LEU A 223 16.25 -14.03 -2.88
CA LEU A 223 17.02 -13.93 -4.12
C LEU A 223 18.26 -14.86 -4.07
N PRO A 224 18.53 -15.61 -5.14
CA PRO A 224 19.68 -16.51 -5.19
C PRO A 224 21.03 -15.74 -5.14
N ASP A 225 21.06 -14.53 -5.65
CA ASP A 225 22.21 -13.63 -5.66
C ASP A 225 21.75 -12.16 -5.65
N LYS A 226 22.43 -11.31 -4.89
CA LYS A 226 22.21 -9.85 -4.88
C LYS A 226 22.53 -9.16 -6.22
N ASN A 227 23.34 -9.83 -7.05
CA ASN A 227 23.63 -9.36 -8.41
C ASN A 227 22.56 -9.74 -9.43
N HIS A 228 21.54 -10.51 -9.04
CA HIS A 228 20.44 -10.87 -9.93
C HIS A 228 19.71 -9.60 -10.40
N PRO A 229 19.54 -9.40 -11.71
CA PRO A 229 18.97 -8.15 -12.22
C PRO A 229 17.47 -8.08 -11.95
N LEU A 230 17.03 -6.97 -11.35
CA LEU A 230 15.64 -6.73 -10.94
C LEU A 230 15.00 -5.64 -11.79
N VAL A 231 13.72 -5.82 -12.10
CA VAL A 231 12.84 -4.81 -12.70
C VAL A 231 11.63 -4.67 -11.79
N PHE A 232 11.42 -3.48 -11.24
CA PHE A 232 10.23 -3.18 -10.46
C PHE A 232 9.12 -2.65 -11.36
N VAL A 233 7.89 -2.95 -11.00
CA VAL A 233 6.67 -2.46 -11.65
C VAL A 233 5.78 -1.87 -10.58
N THR A 234 5.52 -0.58 -10.66
CA THR A 234 4.64 0.17 -9.75
C THR A 234 3.68 1.00 -10.58
N HIS A 235 2.65 1.56 -9.95
CA HIS A 235 1.75 2.47 -10.66
C HIS A 235 2.24 3.92 -10.55
N TYR A 236 2.49 4.39 -9.31
CA TYR A 236 3.02 5.74 -9.09
C TYR A 236 4.51 5.83 -9.43
N PRO A 237 4.99 6.97 -9.95
CA PRO A 237 6.40 7.32 -9.93
C PRO A 237 6.95 7.36 -8.50
N LEU A 238 8.23 7.03 -8.31
CA LEU A 238 8.90 7.12 -7.00
C LEU A 238 9.30 8.56 -6.70
N ASP A 239 8.32 9.42 -6.51
CA ASP A 239 8.46 10.84 -6.22
C ASP A 239 7.41 11.30 -5.20
N ASN A 240 7.20 12.61 -5.05
CA ASN A 240 6.29 13.20 -4.07
C ASN A 240 4.80 12.85 -4.26
N GLY A 241 4.43 12.13 -5.31
CA GLY A 241 3.09 11.54 -5.49
C GLY A 241 2.91 10.21 -4.75
N LEU A 242 3.96 9.75 -4.05
CA LEU A 242 4.00 8.54 -3.24
C LEU A 242 4.68 8.89 -1.91
N ASP A 243 3.96 8.89 -0.81
CA ASP A 243 4.40 9.51 0.45
C ASP A 243 5.66 8.85 1.07
N ASN A 244 5.88 7.56 0.80
CA ASN A 244 7.02 6.80 1.28
C ASN A 244 7.86 6.16 0.15
N TRP A 245 8.01 6.84 -1.00
CA TRP A 245 8.76 6.34 -2.18
C TRP A 245 10.17 5.81 -1.85
N TYR A 246 10.83 6.43 -0.87
CA TYR A 246 12.18 6.07 -0.43
C TYR A 246 12.27 4.69 0.21
N GLU A 247 11.14 4.12 0.64
CA GLU A 247 11.08 2.76 1.17
C GLU A 247 11.36 1.73 0.07
N LEU A 248 10.84 1.95 -1.15
CA LEU A 248 11.18 1.11 -2.29
C LEU A 248 12.57 1.43 -2.83
N SER A 249 12.90 2.71 -3.07
CA SER A 249 14.21 3.09 -3.63
C SER A 249 15.36 2.64 -2.73
N GLY A 250 15.22 2.79 -1.40
CA GLY A 250 16.20 2.33 -0.43
C GLY A 250 16.41 0.80 -0.40
N ARG A 251 15.35 0.02 -0.64
CA ARG A 251 15.44 -1.46 -0.78
C ARG A 251 16.05 -1.84 -2.12
N ALA A 252 15.57 -1.24 -3.20
CA ALA A 252 16.00 -1.51 -4.57
C ALA A 252 17.50 -1.24 -4.78
N LYS A 253 18.04 -0.19 -4.17
CA LYS A 253 19.47 0.19 -4.24
C LYS A 253 20.43 -0.80 -3.55
N ARG A 254 19.92 -1.75 -2.76
CA ARG A 254 20.73 -2.82 -2.16
C ARG A 254 21.04 -3.97 -3.14
N PHE A 255 20.39 -3.96 -4.30
CA PHE A 255 20.42 -5.02 -5.31
C PHE A 255 20.80 -4.45 -6.68
N ASN A 256 20.95 -5.34 -7.66
CA ASN A 256 21.23 -4.98 -9.04
C ASN A 256 19.94 -4.57 -9.78
N THR A 257 19.28 -3.51 -9.32
CA THR A 257 18.05 -2.99 -9.92
C THR A 257 18.33 -2.33 -11.25
N GLN A 258 17.67 -2.79 -12.31
CA GLN A 258 17.84 -2.34 -13.68
C GLN A 258 16.89 -1.21 -14.05
N ALA A 259 15.63 -1.32 -13.62
CA ALA A 259 14.59 -0.39 -14.00
C ALA A 259 13.42 -0.37 -13.01
N VAL A 260 12.69 0.75 -12.99
CA VAL A 260 11.35 0.88 -12.42
C VAL A 260 10.39 1.31 -13.53
N LEU A 261 9.37 0.49 -13.82
CA LEU A 261 8.33 0.76 -14.80
C LEU A 261 7.09 1.30 -14.09
N VAL A 262 6.61 2.48 -14.48
CA VAL A 262 5.51 3.18 -13.80
C VAL A 262 4.40 3.62 -14.77
N GLY A 263 3.19 3.85 -14.25
CA GLY A 263 2.04 4.40 -14.97
C GLY A 263 1.62 5.78 -14.47
N HIS A 264 0.33 5.97 -14.19
CA HIS A 264 -0.29 7.11 -13.52
C HIS A 264 -0.34 8.43 -14.32
N GLY A 265 0.73 8.81 -14.99
CA GLY A 265 0.83 10.11 -15.66
C GLY A 265 0.34 10.11 -17.10
N HIS A 266 -0.18 8.99 -17.63
CA HIS A 266 -0.78 8.81 -18.95
C HIS A 266 0.12 9.10 -20.16
N GLY A 267 1.39 9.47 -19.95
CA GLY A 267 2.32 9.87 -21.00
C GLY A 267 3.69 9.21 -20.89
N ASN A 268 4.34 9.00 -22.01
CA ASN A 268 5.69 8.46 -22.05
C ASN A 268 6.69 9.43 -21.43
N ARG A 269 7.48 8.97 -20.44
CA ARG A 269 8.50 9.79 -19.80
C ARG A 269 9.63 8.94 -19.23
N ALA A 270 10.88 9.37 -19.45
CA ALA A 270 12.04 8.78 -18.78
C ALA A 270 12.28 9.44 -17.42
N TYR A 271 12.70 8.66 -16.44
CA TYR A 271 12.98 9.08 -15.07
C TYR A 271 14.32 8.57 -14.59
N THR A 272 14.78 9.19 -13.52
CA THR A 272 15.82 8.66 -12.64
C THR A 272 15.32 8.80 -11.21
N PHE A 273 15.04 7.69 -10.54
CA PHE A 273 14.55 7.64 -9.17
C PHE A 273 15.71 7.39 -8.22
N GLU A 274 16.25 8.45 -7.62
CA GLU A 274 17.44 8.37 -6.75
C GLU A 274 18.60 7.54 -7.40
N GLY A 275 18.90 7.80 -8.66
CA GLY A 275 19.93 7.08 -9.42
C GLY A 275 19.45 5.79 -10.10
N ILE A 276 18.27 5.26 -9.78
CA ILE A 276 17.69 4.09 -10.43
C ILE A 276 17.00 4.51 -11.73
N PRO A 277 17.31 3.91 -12.89
CA PRO A 277 16.61 4.21 -14.13
C PRO A 277 15.12 3.90 -14.03
N GLY A 278 14.27 4.77 -14.56
CA GLY A 278 12.83 4.58 -14.57
C GLY A 278 12.17 5.02 -15.86
N THR A 279 11.01 4.49 -16.12
CA THR A 279 10.24 4.81 -17.33
C THR A 279 8.74 4.78 -17.01
N MET A 280 8.04 5.83 -17.41
CA MET A 280 6.57 5.87 -17.41
C MET A 280 6.07 5.48 -18.80
N GLY A 281 5.12 4.55 -18.84
CA GLY A 281 4.41 4.16 -20.05
C GLY A 281 3.19 5.05 -20.30
N ARG A 282 2.80 5.14 -21.56
CA ARG A 282 1.56 5.80 -21.93
C ARG A 282 0.34 5.05 -21.41
N SER A 283 -0.76 5.78 -21.19
CA SER A 283 -2.09 5.20 -20.95
C SER A 283 -2.56 4.36 -22.15
N ASN A 284 -3.32 3.30 -21.88
CA ASN A 284 -4.00 2.53 -22.93
C ASN A 284 -5.16 3.27 -23.56
N LEU A 285 -5.68 4.31 -22.91
CA LEU A 285 -6.77 5.12 -23.42
C LEU A 285 -6.38 5.87 -24.70
N ARG A 286 -7.35 6.08 -25.57
CA ARG A 286 -7.16 6.81 -26.83
C ARG A 286 -6.87 8.30 -26.63
N ALA A 287 -7.26 8.88 -25.50
CA ALA A 287 -7.17 10.32 -25.23
C ALA A 287 -7.76 11.14 -26.40
N ARG A 288 -6.91 11.82 -27.16
CA ARG A 288 -7.32 12.59 -28.35
C ARG A 288 -7.05 11.86 -29.68
N GLN A 289 -6.60 10.60 -29.60
CA GLN A 289 -6.31 9.77 -30.76
C GLN A 289 -7.54 8.95 -31.16
N PRO A 290 -7.62 8.45 -32.40
CA PRO A 290 -8.74 7.61 -32.85
C PRO A 290 -8.84 6.27 -32.10
N VAL A 291 -7.71 5.75 -31.57
CA VAL A 291 -7.62 4.50 -30.84
C VAL A 291 -6.60 4.63 -29.71
N GLY A 292 -6.73 3.80 -28.71
CA GLY A 292 -5.76 3.65 -27.62
C GLY A 292 -4.43 3.07 -28.12
N GLY A 293 -3.50 2.83 -27.21
CA GLY A 293 -2.22 2.23 -27.52
C GLY A 293 -1.50 1.76 -26.28
N TYR A 294 -0.31 1.21 -26.47
CA TYR A 294 0.50 0.67 -25.38
C TYR A 294 1.99 0.70 -25.74
N THR A 295 2.83 0.26 -24.82
CA THR A 295 4.28 0.20 -25.01
C THR A 295 4.71 -1.22 -25.37
N ILE A 296 5.54 -1.36 -26.39
CA ILE A 296 6.35 -2.55 -26.63
C ILE A 296 7.71 -2.32 -25.99
N VAL A 297 8.13 -3.24 -25.15
CA VAL A 297 9.48 -3.27 -24.60
C VAL A 297 10.27 -4.37 -25.30
N ASP A 298 11.33 -3.97 -26.02
CA ASP A 298 12.22 -4.85 -26.76
C ASP A 298 13.55 -4.96 -26.02
N VAL A 299 13.80 -6.11 -25.40
CA VAL A 299 15.05 -6.42 -24.69
C VAL A 299 16.00 -7.11 -25.64
N ARG A 300 17.07 -6.43 -26.01
CA ARG A 300 18.10 -6.95 -26.92
C ARG A 300 19.46 -6.30 -26.66
N ASN A 301 20.52 -7.08 -26.81
CA ASN A 301 21.90 -6.62 -26.62
C ASN A 301 22.09 -5.87 -25.29
N ASP A 302 21.57 -6.43 -24.19
CA ASP A 302 21.59 -5.87 -22.83
C ASP A 302 20.99 -4.46 -22.72
N THR A 303 19.95 -4.19 -23.51
CA THR A 303 19.23 -2.91 -23.50
C THR A 303 17.72 -3.14 -23.64
N MET A 304 16.94 -2.48 -22.79
CA MET A 304 15.49 -2.35 -22.93
C MET A 304 15.18 -1.13 -23.78
N PHE A 305 14.50 -1.32 -24.91
CA PHE A 305 14.01 -0.24 -25.78
C PHE A 305 12.50 -0.10 -25.60
N PHE A 306 12.02 1.11 -25.42
CA PHE A 306 10.62 1.42 -25.20
C PHE A 306 10.03 2.09 -26.44
N SER A 307 9.06 1.44 -27.07
CA SER A 307 8.42 1.88 -28.31
C SER A 307 6.92 1.96 -28.14
N GLU A 308 6.32 3.02 -28.62
CA GLU A 308 4.88 3.17 -28.65
C GLU A 308 4.26 2.32 -29.75
N ARG A 309 3.14 1.64 -29.45
CA ARG A 309 2.38 0.88 -30.43
C ARG A 309 0.92 1.30 -30.43
N THR A 310 0.40 1.54 -31.61
CA THR A 310 -1.02 1.70 -31.89
C THR A 310 -1.54 0.38 -32.44
N PRO A 311 -2.62 -0.23 -31.88
CA PRO A 311 -3.17 -1.48 -32.37
C PRO A 311 -3.44 -1.49 -33.87
N GLY A 312 -3.01 -2.53 -34.57
CA GLY A 312 -3.14 -2.67 -36.03
C GLY A 312 -2.16 -1.86 -36.87
N LYS A 313 -1.18 -1.17 -36.25
CA LYS A 313 -0.11 -0.44 -36.94
C LYS A 313 1.26 -1.03 -36.61
N GLU A 314 2.29 -0.55 -37.28
CA GLU A 314 3.68 -0.88 -36.94
C GLU A 314 4.06 -0.25 -35.59
N THR A 315 5.00 -0.91 -34.89
CA THR A 315 5.61 -0.36 -33.68
C THR A 315 6.51 0.82 -34.05
N ASN A 316 6.34 1.94 -33.40
CA ASN A 316 7.16 3.13 -33.64
C ASN A 316 8.63 2.87 -33.28
N ALA A 317 9.53 3.73 -33.77
CA ALA A 317 10.91 3.74 -33.30
C ALA A 317 10.96 3.95 -31.77
N PRO A 318 11.96 3.38 -31.06
CA PRO A 318 12.10 3.60 -29.63
C PRO A 318 12.23 5.07 -29.29
N TRP A 319 11.42 5.52 -28.34
CA TRP A 319 11.48 6.89 -27.79
C TRP A 319 12.42 6.98 -26.57
N SER A 320 12.71 5.84 -25.93
CA SER A 320 13.63 5.75 -24.80
C SER A 320 14.27 4.36 -24.72
N PHE A 321 15.34 4.27 -23.94
CA PHE A 321 15.99 2.99 -23.63
C PHE A 321 16.64 3.00 -22.25
N ILE A 322 16.82 1.81 -21.67
CA ILE A 322 17.58 1.57 -20.44
C ILE A 322 18.59 0.46 -20.71
N ARG A 323 19.89 0.74 -20.45
CA ARG A 323 20.94 -0.30 -20.53
C ARG A 323 20.90 -1.18 -19.29
N LEU A 324 20.94 -2.48 -19.50
CA LEU A 324 21.02 -3.49 -18.44
C LEU A 324 22.48 -3.65 -18.04
N LEU A 325 22.89 -2.93 -17.02
CA LEU A 325 24.26 -2.91 -16.50
C LEU A 325 24.29 -3.52 -15.12
N LYS A 326 25.47 -3.96 -14.69
CA LYS A 326 25.67 -4.28 -13.29
C LYS A 326 25.75 -2.99 -12.49
N HIS A 327 24.68 -2.67 -11.76
CA HIS A 327 24.62 -1.51 -10.88
C HIS A 327 25.20 -1.82 -9.49
N ASP A 328 25.91 -0.84 -8.93
CA ASP A 328 26.32 -0.81 -7.54
C ASP A 328 25.98 0.58 -6.97
N TYR A 329 24.77 0.72 -6.48
CA TYR A 329 24.25 1.98 -5.95
C TYR A 329 24.93 2.45 -4.65
N ARG A 330 25.79 1.62 -4.03
CA ARG A 330 26.63 2.04 -2.89
C ARG A 330 27.70 3.05 -3.28
N LEU A 331 27.99 3.16 -4.57
CA LEU A 331 28.91 4.15 -5.14
C LEU A 331 28.23 5.50 -5.39
N ASP A 332 26.91 5.57 -5.27
CA ASP A 332 26.16 6.81 -5.39
C ASP A 332 26.40 7.67 -4.14
N SER A 333 27.02 8.82 -4.32
CA SER A 333 27.30 9.80 -3.26
C SER A 333 26.24 10.90 -3.14
N ALA A 334 25.19 10.85 -3.95
CA ALA A 334 24.11 11.83 -3.89
C ALA A 334 23.35 11.72 -2.57
N VAL A 335 23.00 12.88 -2.02
CA VAL A 335 22.12 12.98 -0.86
C VAL A 335 20.71 13.24 -1.36
N TYR A 336 19.80 12.39 -0.94
CA TYR A 336 18.39 12.48 -1.30
C TYR A 336 17.55 12.92 -0.12
N ASP A 337 16.50 13.67 -0.39
CA ASP A 337 15.58 14.16 0.64
C ASP A 337 14.96 12.99 1.41
N ARG A 338 14.85 13.16 2.72
CA ARG A 338 14.20 12.24 3.64
C ARG A 338 13.25 13.02 4.54
N PRO A 339 12.22 12.36 5.08
CA PRO A 339 11.27 13.04 5.97
C PRO A 339 11.95 13.77 7.12
N ASP A 340 11.62 15.05 7.29
CA ASP A 340 12.10 15.88 8.38
C ASP A 340 11.10 15.91 9.54
N PHE A 341 11.59 15.60 10.73
CA PHE A 341 10.86 15.63 12.00
C PHE A 341 11.27 16.80 12.90
N SER A 342 12.04 17.76 12.39
CA SER A 342 12.55 18.90 13.17
C SER A 342 11.42 19.79 13.71
N ILE A 343 10.24 19.76 13.05
CA ILE A 343 9.04 20.47 13.48
C ILE A 343 8.62 20.12 14.92
N ASN A 344 8.88 18.89 15.37
CA ASN A 344 8.57 18.46 16.74
C ASN A 344 9.38 19.21 17.81
N LYS A 345 10.46 19.90 17.42
CA LYS A 345 11.25 20.74 18.33
C LYS A 345 10.61 22.12 18.56
N LYS A 346 9.69 22.52 17.66
CA LYS A 346 9.00 23.82 17.77
C LYS A 346 8.00 23.84 18.93
N PHE A 347 7.40 22.67 19.21
CA PHE A 347 6.44 22.50 20.31
C PHE A 347 6.93 21.38 21.24
N PRO A 348 7.92 21.62 22.11
CA PRO A 348 8.57 20.58 22.91
C PRO A 348 7.65 19.97 23.99
N ALA A 349 6.54 20.61 24.30
CA ALA A 349 5.52 20.05 25.21
C ALA A 349 4.60 19.05 24.50
N ALA A 350 4.52 19.08 23.17
CA ALA A 350 3.83 18.05 22.40
C ALA A 350 4.68 16.78 22.37
N GLN A 351 4.12 15.65 22.86
CA GLN A 351 4.86 14.42 23.07
C GLN A 351 4.03 13.19 22.70
N LEU A 352 4.70 12.21 22.12
CA LEU A 352 4.18 10.87 21.96
C LEU A 352 4.26 10.14 23.32
N LEU A 353 3.11 9.75 23.87
CA LEU A 353 3.06 9.01 25.14
C LEU A 353 3.29 7.53 24.93
N TRP A 354 2.64 6.93 23.92
CA TRP A 354 2.89 5.57 23.47
C TRP A 354 2.53 5.40 22.00
N LYS A 355 3.11 4.37 21.40
CA LYS A 355 2.85 3.91 20.02
C LYS A 355 2.66 2.42 20.00
N TYR A 356 1.61 1.96 19.32
CA TYR A 356 1.37 0.58 18.94
C TYR A 356 1.50 0.43 17.43
N GLU A 357 2.11 -0.64 16.96
CA GLU A 357 2.25 -0.98 15.55
C GLU A 357 1.47 -2.27 15.24
N SER A 358 0.36 -2.13 14.52
CA SER A 358 -0.44 -3.28 14.07
C SER A 358 0.33 -4.16 13.06
N GLY A 359 1.23 -3.54 12.31
CA GLY A 359 1.94 -4.15 11.19
C GLY A 359 1.07 -4.27 9.93
N TYR A 360 -0.15 -3.77 9.93
CA TYR A 360 -1.09 -3.76 8.81
C TYR A 360 -1.74 -2.38 8.71
N THR A 361 -2.04 -1.94 7.50
CA THR A 361 -2.63 -0.62 7.26
C THR A 361 -3.90 -0.43 8.09
N ILE A 362 -3.99 0.73 8.75
CA ILE A 362 -5.20 1.22 9.43
C ILE A 362 -5.72 2.43 8.66
N ALA A 363 -6.83 2.27 7.94
CA ALA A 363 -7.45 3.32 7.16
C ALA A 363 -8.72 3.92 7.82
N SER A 364 -9.03 3.51 9.05
CA SER A 364 -10.20 3.95 9.82
C SER A 364 -9.81 4.83 11.01
N THR A 365 -10.75 5.67 11.43
CA THR A 365 -10.68 6.39 12.71
C THR A 365 -10.75 5.40 13.86
N PRO A 366 -9.95 5.54 14.94
CA PRO A 366 -10.11 4.70 16.12
C PRO A 366 -11.41 5.00 16.86
N ALA A 367 -11.98 4.01 17.56
CA ALA A 367 -13.05 4.23 18.53
C ALA A 367 -12.49 4.17 19.94
N VAL A 368 -12.85 5.13 20.80
CA VAL A 368 -12.32 5.23 22.16
C VAL A 368 -13.45 5.33 23.16
N VAL A 369 -13.40 4.49 24.22
CA VAL A 369 -14.29 4.58 25.38
C VAL A 369 -13.59 4.07 26.64
N GLY A 370 -13.66 4.84 27.72
CA GLY A 370 -12.95 4.51 28.97
C GLY A 370 -11.45 4.28 28.70
N ASN A 371 -10.93 3.13 29.10
CA ASN A 371 -9.53 2.75 28.88
C ASN A 371 -9.32 1.86 27.63
N GLN A 372 -10.19 1.95 26.63
CA GLN A 372 -10.13 1.08 25.45
C GLN A 372 -10.07 1.88 24.16
N VAL A 373 -9.13 1.50 23.27
CA VAL A 373 -8.98 2.01 21.91
C VAL A 373 -9.17 0.86 20.94
N ILE A 374 -10.12 0.98 20.00
CA ILE A 374 -10.48 -0.08 19.06
C ILE A 374 -10.20 0.37 17.65
N VAL A 375 -9.47 -0.45 16.88
CA VAL A 375 -9.11 -0.22 15.49
C VAL A 375 -9.34 -1.47 14.65
N GLY A 376 -9.71 -1.27 13.37
CA GLY A 376 -9.69 -2.31 12.35
C GLY A 376 -8.53 -2.10 11.38
N ASN A 377 -8.02 -3.17 10.77
CA ASN A 377 -6.88 -3.11 9.87
C ASN A 377 -7.08 -3.92 8.57
N SER A 378 -6.13 -3.79 7.65
CA SER A 378 -6.15 -4.44 6.33
C SER A 378 -6.04 -5.97 6.38
N SER A 379 -5.55 -6.56 7.48
CA SER A 379 -5.55 -8.02 7.65
C SER A 379 -6.93 -8.60 7.98
N GLY A 380 -7.93 -7.74 8.25
CA GLY A 380 -9.23 -8.13 8.75
C GLY A 380 -9.28 -8.33 10.27
N THR A 381 -8.25 -7.86 10.98
CA THR A 381 -8.23 -7.94 12.45
C THR A 381 -8.76 -6.65 13.05
N VAL A 382 -9.66 -6.77 14.03
CA VAL A 382 -10.05 -5.70 14.93
C VAL A 382 -9.30 -5.91 16.24
N GLU A 383 -8.61 -4.88 16.71
CA GLU A 383 -7.78 -4.89 17.90
C GLU A 383 -8.28 -3.88 18.92
N CYS A 384 -8.34 -4.30 20.19
CA CYS A 384 -8.58 -3.42 21.32
C CYS A 384 -7.28 -3.23 22.09
N LEU A 385 -6.90 -1.97 22.29
CA LEU A 385 -5.70 -1.59 23.04
C LEU A 385 -6.11 -0.91 24.35
N SER A 386 -5.25 -1.01 25.37
CA SER A 386 -5.35 -0.17 26.56
C SER A 386 -4.98 1.28 26.20
N LEU A 387 -5.85 2.24 26.52
CA LEU A 387 -5.58 3.65 26.31
C LEU A 387 -4.39 4.13 27.15
N ASP A 388 -4.22 3.60 28.37
CA ASP A 388 -3.13 4.03 29.26
C ASP A 388 -1.75 3.57 28.78
N MET A 389 -1.66 2.34 28.19
CA MET A 389 -0.38 1.70 27.90
C MET A 389 -0.14 1.37 26.43
N GLY A 390 -1.14 1.50 25.56
CA GLY A 390 -1.04 1.08 24.16
C GLY A 390 -0.87 -0.43 23.95
N THR A 391 -1.10 -1.25 24.99
CA THR A 391 -0.96 -2.71 24.91
C THR A 391 -2.25 -3.35 24.46
N ARG A 392 -2.16 -4.42 23.63
CA ARG A 392 -3.33 -5.12 23.13
C ARG A 392 -4.01 -5.91 24.23
N LEU A 393 -5.30 -5.66 24.42
CA LEU A 393 -6.18 -6.34 25.38
C LEU A 393 -6.82 -7.57 24.76
N TRP A 394 -7.37 -7.45 23.56
CA TRP A 394 -7.95 -8.53 22.80
C TRP A 394 -7.87 -8.25 21.28
N SER A 395 -8.10 -9.27 20.47
CA SER A 395 -8.25 -9.14 19.03
C SER A 395 -9.32 -10.10 18.51
N PHE A 396 -9.98 -9.70 17.40
CA PHE A 396 -10.97 -10.47 16.68
C PHE A 396 -10.67 -10.43 15.19
N SER A 397 -10.70 -11.59 14.52
CA SER A 397 -10.42 -11.69 13.07
C SER A 397 -11.70 -11.92 12.29
N THR A 398 -11.89 -11.14 11.24
CA THR A 398 -12.94 -11.30 10.23
C THR A 398 -12.42 -12.05 9.00
N GLY A 399 -13.27 -12.29 8.02
CA GLY A 399 -12.89 -12.98 6.78
C GLY A 399 -12.20 -12.11 5.72
N ALA A 400 -12.13 -10.77 5.91
CA ALA A 400 -11.48 -9.82 5.01
C ALA A 400 -11.21 -8.49 5.73
N THR A 401 -10.63 -7.52 5.02
CA THR A 401 -10.22 -6.20 5.54
C THR A 401 -11.33 -5.47 6.32
N VAL A 402 -10.95 -4.72 7.36
CA VAL A 402 -11.83 -3.85 8.15
C VAL A 402 -11.38 -2.40 7.97
N TYR A 403 -12.06 -1.69 7.07
CA TYR A 403 -11.88 -0.25 6.82
C TYR A 403 -12.98 0.61 7.44
N SER A 404 -14.07 -0.03 7.86
CA SER A 404 -15.15 0.60 8.61
C SER A 404 -14.63 1.14 9.95
N THR A 405 -14.90 2.41 10.24
CA THR A 405 -14.62 3.00 11.56
C THR A 405 -15.53 2.34 12.61
N PRO A 406 -15.01 1.67 13.64
CA PRO A 406 -15.82 1.07 14.68
C PRO A 406 -16.64 2.11 15.44
N GLN A 407 -17.85 1.74 15.90
CA GLN A 407 -18.67 2.57 16.79
C GLN A 407 -19.02 1.81 18.05
N ILE A 408 -19.07 2.52 19.17
CA ILE A 408 -19.27 1.95 20.49
C ILE A 408 -20.55 2.49 21.10
N ALA A 409 -21.42 1.61 21.60
CA ALA A 409 -22.57 1.94 22.42
C ALA A 409 -22.95 0.76 23.33
N ASP A 410 -23.44 1.02 24.53
CA ASP A 410 -23.97 0.03 25.48
C ASP A 410 -23.07 -1.19 25.69
N GLY A 411 -21.75 -0.96 25.84
CA GLY A 411 -20.77 -2.01 26.04
C GLY A 411 -20.52 -2.90 24.81
N LYS A 412 -20.91 -2.46 23.63
CA LYS A 412 -20.76 -3.16 22.35
C LYS A 412 -19.98 -2.33 21.36
N VAL A 413 -19.23 -3.00 20.49
CA VAL A 413 -18.55 -2.38 19.34
C VAL A 413 -19.14 -2.96 18.05
N VAL A 414 -19.54 -2.07 17.12
CA VAL A 414 -20.13 -2.43 15.82
C VAL A 414 -19.25 -1.89 14.70
N PHE A 415 -19.01 -2.71 13.68
CA PHE A 415 -18.23 -2.34 12.48
C PHE A 415 -18.63 -3.22 11.29
N GLY A 416 -18.29 -2.73 10.09
CA GLY A 416 -18.40 -3.47 8.83
C GLY A 416 -17.08 -4.14 8.43
N SER A 417 -17.14 -5.18 7.60
CA SER A 417 -15.98 -5.84 6.98
C SER A 417 -16.22 -6.08 5.50
N SER A 418 -15.12 -6.10 4.73
CA SER A 418 -15.15 -6.46 3.31
C SER A 418 -15.53 -7.93 3.05
N ASP A 419 -15.66 -8.76 4.09
CA ASP A 419 -16.22 -10.11 4.02
C ASP A 419 -17.75 -10.17 3.92
N ARG A 420 -18.39 -9.01 3.80
CA ARG A 420 -19.85 -8.80 3.68
C ARG A 420 -20.62 -8.96 5.00
N ASN A 421 -19.95 -8.85 6.13
CA ASN A 421 -20.63 -8.89 7.42
C ASN A 421 -20.55 -7.55 8.17
N ILE A 422 -21.60 -7.26 8.90
CA ILE A 422 -21.64 -6.29 9.98
C ILE A 422 -21.49 -7.09 11.26
N TYR A 423 -20.51 -6.75 12.08
CA TYR A 423 -20.21 -7.44 13.35
C TYR A 423 -20.57 -6.58 14.55
N CYS A 424 -21.03 -7.24 15.60
CA CYS A 424 -21.16 -6.66 16.92
C CYS A 424 -20.43 -7.54 17.91
N LEU A 425 -19.48 -6.96 18.64
CA LEU A 425 -18.69 -7.65 19.64
C LEU A 425 -18.98 -7.08 21.04
N ASP A 426 -18.83 -7.89 22.08
CA ASP A 426 -18.71 -7.42 23.46
C ASP A 426 -17.39 -6.65 23.62
N ILE A 427 -17.45 -5.43 24.07
CA ILE A 427 -16.30 -4.53 24.13
C ILE A 427 -15.23 -4.98 25.11
N SER A 428 -15.63 -5.67 26.20
CA SER A 428 -14.73 -6.08 27.27
C SER A 428 -13.88 -7.30 26.89
N SER A 429 -14.42 -8.17 26.05
CA SER A 429 -13.83 -9.48 25.72
C SER A 429 -13.50 -9.67 24.24
N GLY A 430 -14.00 -8.83 23.35
CA GLY A 430 -13.90 -9.01 21.90
C GLY A 430 -14.71 -10.19 21.35
N LYS A 431 -15.57 -10.82 22.16
CA LYS A 431 -16.39 -11.95 21.73
C LYS A 431 -17.55 -11.49 20.85
N PRO A 432 -17.84 -12.21 19.74
CA PRO A 432 -18.97 -11.86 18.89
C PRO A 432 -20.30 -12.09 19.63
N LEU A 433 -21.16 -11.08 19.57
CA LEU A 433 -22.54 -11.12 20.06
C LEU A 433 -23.51 -11.49 18.94
N TRP A 434 -23.33 -10.86 17.79
CA TRP A 434 -24.05 -11.17 16.55
C TRP A 434 -23.25 -10.73 15.33
N ASN A 435 -23.59 -11.27 14.18
CA ASN A 435 -23.20 -10.75 12.87
C ASN A 435 -24.40 -10.76 11.92
N PHE A 436 -24.40 -9.83 10.98
CA PHE A 436 -25.39 -9.71 9.92
C PHE A 436 -24.70 -9.73 8.56
N THR A 437 -25.09 -10.68 7.70
CA THR A 437 -24.51 -10.83 6.36
C THR A 437 -25.27 -9.98 5.34
N THR A 438 -24.57 -9.15 4.61
CA THR A 438 -25.05 -8.30 3.52
C THR A 438 -24.80 -8.91 2.14
N GLY A 439 -25.39 -8.35 1.08
CA GLY A 439 -25.18 -8.81 -0.30
C GLY A 439 -23.80 -8.51 -0.88
N ALA A 440 -23.08 -7.52 -0.30
CA ALA A 440 -21.77 -7.04 -0.78
C ALA A 440 -20.92 -6.52 0.40
N PRO A 441 -19.64 -6.15 0.21
CA PRO A 441 -18.76 -5.62 1.26
C PRO A 441 -19.38 -4.47 2.07
N VAL A 442 -18.94 -4.32 3.32
CA VAL A 442 -19.35 -3.25 4.22
C VAL A 442 -18.14 -2.41 4.60
N VAL A 443 -17.88 -1.36 3.84
CA VAL A 443 -16.79 -0.41 4.08
C VAL A 443 -17.25 0.81 4.89
N ALA A 444 -18.56 1.08 4.93
CA ALA A 444 -19.15 2.18 5.66
C ALA A 444 -18.98 2.06 7.17
N ALA A 445 -18.81 3.19 7.84
CA ALA A 445 -18.88 3.26 9.30
C ALA A 445 -20.35 3.29 9.75
N PRO A 446 -20.72 2.61 10.85
CA PRO A 446 -22.06 2.76 11.45
C PRO A 446 -22.21 4.08 12.20
N ALA A 447 -23.46 4.52 12.41
CA ALA A 447 -23.84 5.45 13.47
C ALA A 447 -24.83 4.73 14.40
N ILE A 448 -24.76 5.00 15.72
CA ILE A 448 -25.59 4.33 16.72
C ILE A 448 -26.31 5.38 17.55
N GLU A 449 -27.63 5.27 17.64
CA GLU A 449 -28.45 6.11 18.49
C GLU A 449 -29.65 5.30 19.05
N ASN A 450 -29.95 5.46 20.34
CA ASN A 450 -31.11 4.82 21.01
C ASN A 450 -31.21 3.31 20.76
N GLY A 451 -30.07 2.58 20.80
CA GLY A 451 -30.03 1.14 20.59
C GLY A 451 -30.27 0.69 19.13
N VAL A 452 -30.13 1.59 18.18
CA VAL A 452 -30.27 1.30 16.74
C VAL A 452 -28.97 1.64 16.00
N VAL A 453 -28.48 0.69 15.20
CA VAL A 453 -27.32 0.82 14.31
C VAL A 453 -27.79 1.22 12.91
N TYR A 454 -27.33 2.34 12.41
CA TYR A 454 -27.58 2.83 11.05
C TYR A 454 -26.33 2.67 10.21
N ILE A 455 -26.41 1.88 9.12
CA ILE A 455 -25.24 1.54 8.32
C ILE A 455 -25.60 1.25 6.86
N GLY A 456 -24.77 1.76 5.94
CA GLY A 456 -24.82 1.42 4.52
C GLY A 456 -23.89 0.26 4.17
N SER A 457 -24.04 -0.29 2.99
CA SER A 457 -23.14 -1.29 2.43
C SER A 457 -23.02 -1.14 0.91
N SER A 458 -22.12 -1.94 0.32
CA SER A 458 -21.90 -1.91 -1.13
C SER A 458 -22.98 -2.67 -1.93
N ASP A 459 -24.00 -3.22 -1.27
CA ASP A 459 -25.13 -3.89 -1.92
C ASP A 459 -26.28 -2.94 -2.33
N GLY A 460 -26.05 -1.61 -2.26
CA GLY A 460 -27.06 -0.61 -2.61
C GLY A 460 -28.14 -0.43 -1.54
N LYS A 461 -27.92 -0.91 -0.32
CA LYS A 461 -28.89 -0.85 0.77
C LYS A 461 -28.34 -0.07 1.96
N PHE A 462 -29.25 0.67 2.60
CA PHE A 462 -29.01 1.31 3.89
C PHE A 462 -29.95 0.69 4.94
N ARG A 463 -29.46 0.38 6.15
CA ARG A 463 -30.19 -0.42 7.13
C ARG A 463 -30.18 0.21 8.50
N ALA A 464 -31.31 0.04 9.22
CA ALA A 464 -31.37 0.18 10.67
C ALA A 464 -31.44 -1.22 11.29
N ILE A 465 -30.54 -1.49 12.22
CA ILE A 465 -30.38 -2.80 12.87
C ILE A 465 -30.49 -2.61 14.38
N ASP A 466 -31.26 -3.44 15.05
CA ASP A 466 -31.34 -3.43 16.52
C ASP A 466 -29.98 -3.84 17.13
N LEU A 467 -29.40 -2.97 17.93
CA LEU A 467 -28.06 -3.15 18.52
C LEU A 467 -27.97 -4.38 19.42
N SER A 468 -29.06 -4.75 20.09
CA SER A 468 -29.06 -5.87 21.04
C SER A 468 -29.12 -7.22 20.35
N SER A 469 -29.89 -7.32 19.27
CA SER A 469 -30.23 -8.60 18.63
C SER A 469 -29.66 -8.81 17.24
N GLY A 470 -29.13 -7.75 16.57
CA GLY A 470 -28.69 -7.82 15.18
C GLY A 470 -29.84 -7.93 14.16
N LYS A 471 -31.10 -7.79 14.57
CA LYS A 471 -32.26 -7.88 13.68
C LYS A 471 -32.48 -6.56 12.95
N VAL A 472 -32.76 -6.65 11.64
CA VAL A 472 -33.10 -5.49 10.82
C VAL A 472 -34.46 -4.94 11.27
N LYS A 473 -34.50 -3.64 11.56
CA LYS A 473 -35.74 -2.89 11.84
C LYS A 473 -36.37 -2.39 10.54
N TRP A 474 -35.54 -1.86 9.66
CA TRP A 474 -35.93 -1.48 8.30
C TRP A 474 -34.71 -1.50 7.35
N SER A 475 -34.97 -1.57 6.06
CA SER A 475 -34.00 -1.48 4.97
C SER A 475 -34.50 -0.56 3.89
N PHE A 476 -33.66 0.32 3.40
CA PHE A 476 -33.89 1.16 2.23
C PHE A 476 -33.03 0.65 1.08
N ASP A 477 -33.66 0.25 -0.02
CA ASP A 477 -33.04 -0.41 -1.17
C ASP A 477 -32.81 0.55 -2.35
N GLY A 478 -32.90 1.87 -2.12
CA GLY A 478 -32.86 2.91 -3.16
C GLY A 478 -31.50 3.59 -3.34
N VAL A 479 -30.40 3.05 -2.80
CA VAL A 479 -29.06 3.63 -2.95
C VAL A 479 -28.44 3.12 -4.25
N GLY A 480 -28.04 4.04 -5.14
CA GLY A 480 -27.56 3.69 -6.48
C GLY A 480 -26.13 3.15 -6.54
N ALA A 481 -25.33 3.35 -5.48
CA ALA A 481 -23.97 2.82 -5.34
C ALA A 481 -23.62 2.63 -3.87
N PHE A 482 -22.36 2.33 -3.55
CA PHE A 482 -21.97 2.03 -2.18
C PHE A 482 -21.88 3.28 -1.30
N VAL A 483 -22.06 3.06 0.00
CA VAL A 483 -21.87 4.04 1.07
C VAL A 483 -20.51 3.76 1.72
N GLU A 484 -19.72 4.80 1.95
CA GLU A 484 -18.35 4.67 2.51
C GLU A 484 -18.26 5.25 3.91
N THR A 485 -18.81 6.44 4.13
CA THR A 485 -18.56 7.21 5.34
C THR A 485 -19.60 6.98 6.43
N ARG A 486 -19.32 7.56 7.59
CA ARG A 486 -20.22 7.57 8.74
C ARG A 486 -21.44 8.45 8.45
N PRO A 487 -22.69 7.97 8.65
CA PRO A 487 -23.88 8.78 8.51
C PRO A 487 -24.01 9.78 9.66
N LEU A 488 -24.64 10.91 9.38
CA LEU A 488 -25.06 11.91 10.37
C LEU A 488 -26.48 11.59 10.85
N LEU A 489 -26.70 11.59 12.16
CA LEU A 489 -28.03 11.51 12.79
C LEU A 489 -28.42 12.91 13.23
N TYR A 490 -29.53 13.46 12.68
CA TYR A 490 -29.95 14.82 12.96
C TYR A 490 -31.42 15.00 12.76
N GLN A 491 -32.12 15.53 13.78
CA GLN A 491 -33.57 15.84 13.74
C GLN A 491 -34.46 14.70 13.19
N GLY A 492 -34.23 13.46 13.72
CA GLY A 492 -35.03 12.29 13.32
C GLY A 492 -34.72 11.75 11.91
N LYS A 493 -33.66 12.26 11.27
CA LYS A 493 -33.19 11.80 9.97
C LYS A 493 -31.80 11.19 10.07
N VAL A 494 -31.51 10.19 9.24
CA VAL A 494 -30.17 9.67 8.98
C VAL A 494 -29.71 10.16 7.60
N ILE A 495 -28.56 10.87 7.57
CA ILE A 495 -28.08 11.57 6.39
C ILE A 495 -26.71 10.99 5.99
N PHE A 496 -26.57 10.56 4.74
CA PHE A 496 -25.35 9.94 4.23
C PHE A 496 -25.14 10.21 2.74
N GLY A 497 -23.90 10.32 2.31
CA GLY A 497 -23.54 10.36 0.90
C GLY A 497 -23.32 8.96 0.33
N ALA A 498 -23.52 8.80 -0.97
CA ALA A 498 -23.21 7.58 -1.71
C ALA A 498 -22.47 7.92 -3.02
N TRP A 499 -21.74 6.96 -3.57
CA TRP A 499 -20.97 7.12 -4.82
C TRP A 499 -21.84 7.09 -6.09
N ASP A 500 -23.09 7.51 -5.96
CA ASP A 500 -24.09 7.66 -7.03
C ASP A 500 -24.50 9.13 -7.30
N THR A 501 -23.69 10.07 -6.81
CA THR A 501 -23.89 11.54 -6.90
C THR A 501 -24.93 12.12 -5.95
N PHE A 502 -25.49 11.33 -5.03
CA PHE A 502 -26.53 11.80 -4.12
C PHE A 502 -26.10 11.81 -2.64
N LEU A 503 -26.63 12.80 -1.92
CA LEU A 503 -26.77 12.80 -0.46
C LEU A 503 -28.21 12.43 -0.14
N TYR A 504 -28.41 11.46 0.73
CA TYR A 504 -29.71 10.94 1.14
C TYR A 504 -30.05 11.38 2.55
N ALA A 505 -31.31 11.63 2.83
CA ALA A 505 -31.88 11.72 4.16
C ALA A 505 -33.05 10.75 4.27
N LEU A 506 -32.97 9.81 5.20
CA LEU A 506 -34.06 8.86 5.48
C LEU A 506 -34.62 9.15 6.87
N ASN A 507 -35.90 8.91 7.08
CA ASN A 507 -36.55 8.96 8.39
C ASN A 507 -36.00 7.81 9.28
N MET A 508 -35.53 8.12 10.47
CA MET A 508 -34.90 7.14 11.36
C MET A 508 -35.87 6.05 11.83
N ASN A 509 -37.17 6.36 11.91
CA ASN A 509 -38.20 5.46 12.44
C ASN A 509 -38.50 4.28 11.49
N ASP A 510 -38.63 4.55 10.19
CA ASP A 510 -39.20 3.61 9.20
C ASP A 510 -38.32 3.45 7.94
N GLY A 511 -37.23 4.25 7.79
CA GLY A 511 -36.34 4.23 6.64
C GLY A 511 -36.94 4.84 5.35
N SER A 512 -38.09 5.50 5.43
CA SER A 512 -38.69 6.20 4.27
C SER A 512 -37.78 7.36 3.84
N LEU A 513 -37.71 7.60 2.52
CA LEU A 513 -36.92 8.70 1.96
C LEU A 513 -37.61 10.04 2.30
N ALA A 514 -36.95 10.87 3.11
CA ALA A 514 -37.38 12.23 3.38
C ALA A 514 -37.03 13.15 2.19
N TRP A 515 -35.78 13.13 1.78
CA TRP A 515 -35.28 13.85 0.60
C TRP A 515 -33.98 13.27 0.11
N LYS A 516 -33.57 13.61 -1.10
CA LYS A 516 -32.21 13.42 -1.61
C LYS A 516 -31.75 14.67 -2.34
N TRP A 517 -30.46 14.97 -2.20
CA TRP A 517 -29.84 16.14 -2.80
C TRP A 517 -28.69 15.70 -3.71
N SER A 518 -28.42 16.46 -4.78
CA SER A 518 -27.26 16.28 -5.65
C SER A 518 -26.57 17.61 -5.91
N ASN A 519 -25.25 17.58 -6.04
CA ASN A 519 -24.46 18.76 -6.43
C ASN A 519 -24.64 19.14 -7.93
N GLY A 520 -25.42 18.36 -8.69
CA GLY A 520 -25.67 18.54 -10.12
C GLY A 520 -24.61 17.89 -11.02
N ASN A 521 -23.54 17.34 -10.46
CA ASN A 521 -22.55 16.59 -11.20
C ASN A 521 -23.07 15.19 -11.56
N LYS A 522 -22.73 14.73 -12.78
CA LYS A 522 -23.01 13.36 -13.24
C LYS A 522 -21.80 12.43 -13.12
N THR A 523 -20.64 12.99 -12.81
CA THR A 523 -19.39 12.26 -12.67
C THR A 523 -19.31 11.62 -11.28
N LEU A 524 -19.27 10.30 -11.21
CA LEU A 524 -19.39 9.53 -9.98
C LEU A 524 -18.29 9.84 -8.95
N ASN A 525 -17.07 10.07 -9.39
CA ASN A 525 -15.95 10.43 -8.51
C ASN A 525 -16.06 11.85 -7.89
N LEU A 526 -17.11 12.60 -8.24
CA LEU A 526 -17.47 13.87 -7.60
C LEU A 526 -18.69 13.73 -6.65
N SER A 527 -19.03 12.52 -6.24
CA SER A 527 -20.12 12.22 -5.32
C SER A 527 -19.83 12.73 -3.90
N PRO A 528 -20.85 13.12 -3.12
CA PRO A 528 -20.70 13.55 -1.72
C PRO A 528 -20.51 12.36 -0.75
N ALA A 529 -19.75 11.33 -1.14
CA ALA A 529 -19.67 10.07 -0.44
C ALA A 529 -18.55 10.00 0.60
N ALA A 530 -17.43 10.71 0.40
CA ALA A 530 -16.25 10.64 1.27
C ALA A 530 -16.26 11.67 2.41
N CYS A 531 -17.14 12.66 2.40
CA CYS A 531 -17.29 13.66 3.44
C CYS A 531 -18.23 13.18 4.55
N TRP A 532 -17.86 13.42 5.80
CA TRP A 532 -18.77 13.25 6.92
C TRP A 532 -19.65 14.51 7.02
N PRO A 533 -20.96 14.40 6.77
CA PRO A 533 -21.84 15.56 6.92
C PRO A 533 -21.88 16.04 8.35
N VAL A 534 -21.94 17.36 8.56
CA VAL A 534 -22.16 17.96 9.89
C VAL A 534 -23.41 18.84 9.86
N ALA A 535 -24.06 19.03 11.00
CA ALA A 535 -25.30 19.80 11.06
C ALA A 535 -25.33 20.75 12.25
N SER A 536 -25.89 21.94 12.01
CA SER A 536 -26.17 22.93 13.03
C SER A 536 -27.31 23.87 12.60
N HIS A 537 -28.10 24.34 13.56
CA HIS A 537 -29.15 25.36 13.37
C HIS A 537 -30.10 25.05 12.19
N GLY A 538 -30.54 23.77 12.05
CA GLY A 538 -31.42 23.35 10.98
C GLY A 538 -30.78 23.23 9.60
N ARG A 539 -29.44 23.28 9.52
CA ARG A 539 -28.70 23.14 8.26
C ARG A 539 -27.73 21.98 8.32
N ILE A 540 -27.55 21.33 7.17
CA ILE A 540 -26.52 20.31 6.94
C ILE A 540 -25.43 20.94 6.09
N PHE A 541 -24.19 20.69 6.45
CA PHE A 541 -23.02 21.12 5.68
C PHE A 541 -22.34 19.91 5.08
N ILE A 542 -22.02 20.00 3.78
CA ILE A 542 -21.36 18.94 3.01
C ILE A 542 -20.37 19.56 2.02
N VAL A 543 -19.29 18.87 1.73
CA VAL A 543 -18.41 19.17 0.61
C VAL A 543 -18.09 17.86 -0.12
N ALA A 544 -18.19 17.89 -1.43
CA ALA A 544 -17.82 16.78 -2.30
C ALA A 544 -16.46 17.05 -2.95
N PRO A 545 -15.88 16.10 -3.67
CA PRO A 545 -14.64 16.33 -4.45
C PRO A 545 -14.77 17.45 -5.50
N ASP A 546 -15.98 17.98 -5.76
CA ASP A 546 -16.24 19.17 -6.58
C ASP A 546 -15.70 20.47 -5.95
N ARG A 547 -15.23 20.43 -4.70
CA ARG A 547 -14.64 21.56 -3.95
C ARG A 547 -15.63 22.69 -3.65
N VAL A 548 -16.93 22.39 -3.65
CA VAL A 548 -17.98 23.36 -3.39
C VAL A 548 -18.63 23.06 -2.04
N MET A 549 -18.31 23.88 -1.03
CA MET A 549 -18.96 23.84 0.26
C MET A 549 -20.44 24.17 0.07
N THR A 550 -21.31 23.36 0.64
CA THR A 550 -22.77 23.48 0.49
C THR A 550 -23.45 23.44 1.84
N ALA A 551 -24.35 24.39 2.09
CA ALA A 551 -25.33 24.34 3.18
C ALA A 551 -26.69 23.96 2.61
N ILE A 552 -27.33 22.97 3.24
CA ILE A 552 -28.63 22.39 2.84
C ILE A 552 -29.58 22.55 4.02
N ASP A 553 -30.81 22.94 3.76
CA ASP A 553 -31.87 22.94 4.77
C ASP A 553 -32.17 21.50 5.20
N ALA A 554 -32.07 21.22 6.51
CA ALA A 554 -32.14 19.86 7.04
C ALA A 554 -33.56 19.24 6.91
N GLU A 555 -34.62 20.05 6.85
CA GLU A 555 -35.97 19.55 6.74
C GLU A 555 -36.35 19.25 5.30
N THR A 556 -35.98 20.14 4.38
CA THR A 556 -36.48 20.09 3.00
C THR A 556 -35.48 19.52 2.00
N GLY A 557 -34.17 19.44 2.35
CA GLY A 557 -33.09 19.06 1.43
C GLY A 557 -32.79 20.15 0.38
N THR A 558 -33.31 21.37 0.53
CA THR A 558 -33.05 22.46 -0.41
C THR A 558 -31.71 23.13 -0.12
N THR A 559 -31.00 23.52 -1.18
CA THR A 559 -29.73 24.25 -1.04
C THR A 559 -29.99 25.64 -0.48
N VAL A 560 -29.36 25.97 0.65
CA VAL A 560 -29.36 27.32 1.23
C VAL A 560 -28.35 28.20 0.54
N TRP A 561 -27.12 27.71 0.44
CA TRP A 561 -26.03 28.35 -0.32
C TRP A 561 -24.98 27.34 -0.77
N ARG A 562 -24.21 27.71 -1.79
CA ARG A 562 -23.01 26.99 -2.26
C ARG A 562 -21.87 27.98 -2.46
N SER A 563 -20.64 27.57 -2.10
CA SER A 563 -19.44 28.41 -2.21
C SER A 563 -18.20 27.59 -2.55
N SER A 564 -17.46 28.05 -3.54
CA SER A 564 -16.12 27.57 -3.88
C SER A 564 -15.02 28.55 -3.43
N ARG A 565 -15.35 29.51 -2.54
CA ARG A 565 -14.43 30.56 -2.08
C ARG A 565 -13.15 29.99 -1.47
N TYR A 566 -13.30 28.89 -0.74
CA TYR A 566 -12.17 28.14 -0.17
C TYR A 566 -12.12 26.77 -0.81
N SER A 567 -10.96 26.34 -1.30
CA SER A 567 -10.76 25.04 -1.92
C SER A 567 -10.75 23.94 -0.86
N VAL A 568 -11.94 23.55 -0.39
CA VAL A 568 -12.15 22.47 0.58
C VAL A 568 -12.50 21.20 -0.16
N ARG A 569 -11.96 20.07 0.27
CA ARG A 569 -12.43 18.74 -0.07
C ARG A 569 -12.76 17.99 1.21
N GLU A 570 -13.72 17.20 1.24
CA GLU A 570 -14.28 16.29 2.24
C GLU A 570 -14.00 16.59 3.74
N SER A 571 -12.97 17.38 4.08
CA SER A 571 -12.50 17.62 5.47
C SER A 571 -13.23 18.80 6.12
N ILE A 572 -14.39 18.52 6.70
CA ILE A 572 -15.18 19.48 7.48
C ILE A 572 -15.47 18.95 8.88
N GLY A 573 -15.72 19.88 9.84
CA GLY A 573 -16.06 19.57 11.20
C GLY A 573 -16.97 20.63 11.79
N ILE A 574 -17.37 20.43 13.04
CA ILE A 574 -18.27 21.34 13.75
C ILE A 574 -17.75 21.54 15.18
N SER A 575 -17.96 22.75 15.74
CA SER A 575 -17.69 23.03 17.15
C SER A 575 -18.65 22.26 18.07
N GLU A 576 -18.20 21.95 19.29
CA GLU A 576 -19.03 21.23 20.28
C GLU A 576 -20.33 21.99 20.58
N ASP A 577 -20.28 23.32 20.59
CA ASP A 577 -21.45 24.19 20.81
C ASP A 577 -22.30 24.43 19.53
N GLY A 578 -21.88 23.90 18.39
CA GLY A 578 -22.55 24.08 17.10
C GLY A 578 -22.45 25.49 16.51
N SER A 579 -21.63 26.38 17.10
CA SER A 579 -21.52 27.79 16.67
C SER A 579 -20.57 28.03 15.51
N ARG A 580 -19.75 27.03 15.12
CA ARG A 580 -18.74 27.12 14.04
C ARG A 580 -18.71 25.86 13.20
N ILE A 581 -18.54 26.04 11.91
CA ILE A 581 -18.18 24.98 10.99
C ILE A 581 -16.71 25.15 10.62
N TYR A 582 -15.91 24.12 10.82
CA TYR A 582 -14.50 24.07 10.44
C TYR A 582 -14.33 23.43 9.08
N ALA A 583 -13.36 23.92 8.30
CA ALA A 583 -12.99 23.29 7.04
C ALA A 583 -11.47 23.37 6.83
N ARG A 584 -10.86 22.23 6.54
CA ARG A 584 -9.48 22.15 6.13
C ARG A 584 -9.40 22.30 4.61
N CYS A 585 -8.74 23.34 4.16
CA CYS A 585 -8.54 23.61 2.73
C CYS A 585 -7.51 22.67 2.13
N MET A 586 -7.50 22.57 0.80
CA MET A 586 -6.53 21.75 0.06
C MET A 586 -5.09 22.26 0.16
N THR A 587 -4.87 23.51 0.61
CA THR A 587 -3.55 24.10 0.69
C THR A 587 -3.44 24.92 1.98
N ASP A 588 -2.53 24.54 2.85
CA ASP A 588 -2.05 25.25 4.04
C ASP A 588 -3.08 25.78 5.03
N THR A 589 -4.35 25.93 4.64
CA THR A 589 -5.28 26.80 5.35
C THR A 589 -6.41 26.03 6.02
N VAL A 590 -6.75 26.43 7.24
CA VAL A 590 -7.98 26.00 7.93
C VAL A 590 -8.86 27.25 8.13
N VAL A 591 -10.16 27.10 7.92
CA VAL A 591 -11.14 28.17 8.08
C VAL A 591 -12.26 27.76 9.04
N ALA A 592 -12.81 28.74 9.76
CA ALA A 592 -14.09 28.60 10.45
C ALA A 592 -15.08 29.60 9.89
N PHE A 593 -16.34 29.18 9.76
CA PHE A 593 -17.42 30.04 9.29
C PHE A 593 -18.70 29.83 10.11
N SER A 594 -19.59 30.84 10.03
CA SER A 594 -20.85 30.85 10.76
C SER A 594 -21.85 29.86 10.15
N PRO A 595 -22.46 28.96 10.94
CA PRO A 595 -23.49 28.05 10.44
C PRO A 595 -24.83 28.74 10.15
N THR A 596 -25.06 29.91 10.71
CA THR A 596 -26.37 30.62 10.63
C THR A 596 -26.43 31.67 9.53
N ALA A 597 -25.28 32.12 9.02
CA ALA A 597 -25.21 33.15 8.00
C ALA A 597 -25.87 32.72 6.67
N PRO A 598 -26.40 33.68 5.89
CA PRO A 598 -27.04 33.39 4.60
C PRO A 598 -26.06 32.99 3.49
N SER A 599 -24.76 33.12 3.75
CA SER A 599 -23.65 32.71 2.89
C SER A 599 -22.49 32.17 3.73
N GLN A 600 -21.41 31.73 3.08
CA GLN A 600 -20.20 31.31 3.80
C GLN A 600 -19.49 32.50 4.43
N GLU A 601 -19.91 32.91 5.62
CA GLU A 601 -19.35 34.01 6.38
C GLU A 601 -18.16 33.54 7.23
N LEU A 602 -16.98 34.08 6.91
CA LEU A 602 -15.73 33.74 7.59
C LEU A 602 -15.69 34.31 9.01
N MET A 603 -15.38 33.46 9.99
CA MET A 603 -15.09 33.87 11.38
C MET A 603 -13.58 34.01 11.61
N TRP A 604 -12.79 33.06 11.17
CA TRP A 604 -11.33 33.14 11.18
C TRP A 604 -10.73 32.26 10.08
N LEU A 605 -9.46 32.55 9.74
CA LEU A 605 -8.64 31.82 8.77
C LEU A 605 -7.21 31.71 9.33
N THR A 606 -6.63 30.52 9.27
CA THR A 606 -5.27 30.28 9.73
C THR A 606 -4.47 29.54 8.67
N ASN A 607 -3.30 30.06 8.33
CA ASN A 607 -2.32 29.32 7.52
C ASN A 607 -1.52 28.41 8.45
N CYS A 608 -1.62 27.10 8.24
CA CYS A 608 -0.93 26.07 9.03
C CYS A 608 0.34 25.52 8.32
N GLY A 609 0.58 25.85 7.05
CA GLY A 609 1.80 25.50 6.33
C GLY A 609 1.99 24.00 6.05
N TYR A 610 0.90 23.21 5.93
CA TYR A 610 0.99 21.75 5.70
C TYR A 610 1.16 21.38 4.22
N GLY A 611 1.12 22.33 3.31
CA GLY A 611 1.25 22.10 1.87
C GLY A 611 -0.07 21.72 1.18
N TYR A 612 0.04 21.14 0.01
CA TYR A 612 -1.10 20.59 -0.74
C TYR A 612 -1.54 19.25 -0.15
N ASP A 613 -2.80 19.15 0.24
CA ASP A 613 -3.37 17.99 0.90
C ASP A 613 -4.85 17.82 0.55
N ILE A 614 -5.21 16.66 0.00
CA ILE A 614 -6.59 16.31 -0.39
C ILE A 614 -7.14 15.14 0.40
N ASP A 615 -6.39 14.61 1.35
CA ASP A 615 -6.81 13.44 2.12
C ASP A 615 -7.82 13.80 3.21
N PRO A 616 -8.91 13.04 3.35
CA PRO A 616 -9.89 13.29 4.38
C PRO A 616 -9.32 13.05 5.79
N SER A 617 -9.24 14.12 6.59
CA SER A 617 -9.08 14.08 8.04
C SER A 617 -9.95 15.18 8.61
N MET A 618 -11.09 14.78 9.20
CA MET A 618 -12.12 15.70 9.63
C MET A 618 -11.62 16.54 10.83
N PRO A 619 -11.74 17.87 10.83
CA PRO A 619 -11.49 18.67 12.02
C PRO A 619 -12.47 18.29 13.14
N VAL A 620 -11.95 17.93 14.31
CA VAL A 620 -12.74 17.54 15.49
C VAL A 620 -12.41 18.47 16.64
N GLU A 621 -13.42 19.16 17.20
CA GLU A 621 -13.24 19.97 18.38
C GLU A 621 -13.50 19.17 19.66
N LYS A 622 -12.66 19.45 20.67
CA LYS A 622 -12.84 18.99 22.04
C LYS A 622 -12.30 20.01 23.01
N ASP A 623 -13.13 20.41 23.98
CA ASP A 623 -12.79 21.40 25.04
C ASP A 623 -12.14 22.66 24.45
N GLY A 624 -12.67 23.17 23.32
CA GLY A 624 -12.20 24.38 22.64
C GLY A 624 -10.87 24.24 21.88
N ALA A 625 -10.37 23.03 21.65
CA ALA A 625 -9.25 22.73 20.76
C ALA A 625 -9.74 21.95 19.53
N VAL A 626 -9.32 22.36 18.33
CA VAL A 626 -9.66 21.72 17.05
C VAL A 626 -8.47 20.92 16.55
N PHE A 627 -8.68 19.63 16.32
CA PHE A 627 -7.65 18.68 15.92
C PHE A 627 -7.89 18.17 14.51
N PHE A 628 -6.83 18.01 13.73
CA PHE A 628 -6.87 17.36 12.43
C PHE A 628 -5.51 16.77 12.07
N GLY A 629 -5.53 15.78 11.17
CA GLY A 629 -4.34 15.17 10.59
C GLY A 629 -4.07 15.66 9.18
N THR A 630 -2.89 15.32 8.65
CA THR A 630 -2.48 15.63 7.28
C THR A 630 -1.90 14.40 6.58
N LYS A 631 -1.75 14.49 5.26
CA LYS A 631 -1.20 13.41 4.45
C LYS A 631 0.27 13.08 4.74
N ASN A 632 1.03 14.05 5.25
CA ASN A 632 2.47 13.91 5.53
C ASN A 632 2.77 13.69 7.01
N GLY A 633 1.80 13.15 7.76
CA GLY A 633 2.00 12.69 9.13
C GLY A 633 1.97 13.79 10.20
N LEU A 634 1.46 14.99 9.92
CA LEU A 634 1.30 16.04 10.91
C LEU A 634 -0.06 15.93 11.62
N VAL A 635 -0.03 16.15 12.92
CA VAL A 635 -1.20 16.33 13.79
C VAL A 635 -1.18 17.78 14.24
N PHE A 636 -2.28 18.50 14.06
CA PHE A 636 -2.46 19.88 14.49
C PHE A 636 -3.48 20.01 15.59
N ALA A 637 -3.27 20.97 16.49
CA ALA A 637 -4.26 21.50 17.41
C ALA A 637 -4.35 23.01 17.25
N LEU A 638 -5.55 23.51 17.00
CA LEU A 638 -5.86 24.93 16.90
C LEU A 638 -6.77 25.36 18.04
N ASP A 639 -6.72 26.62 18.39
CA ASP A 639 -7.74 27.23 19.24
C ASP A 639 -9.05 27.41 18.47
N GLY A 640 -10.14 26.80 18.94
CA GLY A 640 -11.41 26.77 18.23
C GLY A 640 -12.06 28.16 18.02
N LYS A 641 -11.77 29.13 18.89
CA LYS A 641 -12.33 30.50 18.81
C LYS A 641 -11.54 31.43 17.90
N SER A 642 -10.21 31.37 17.98
CA SER A 642 -9.32 32.27 17.26
C SER A 642 -8.65 31.67 16.03
N GLY A 643 -8.61 30.33 15.92
CA GLY A 643 -7.86 29.64 14.92
C GLY A 643 -6.35 29.58 15.18
N ALA A 644 -5.84 30.13 16.28
CA ALA A 644 -4.41 30.13 16.59
C ALA A 644 -3.87 28.69 16.72
N VAL A 645 -2.72 28.42 16.11
CA VAL A 645 -2.05 27.12 16.27
C VAL A 645 -1.58 27.01 17.72
N ARG A 646 -2.11 26.01 18.45
CA ARG A 646 -1.67 25.65 19.81
C ARG A 646 -0.41 24.82 19.74
N TRP A 647 -0.42 23.76 18.93
CA TRP A 647 0.73 22.91 18.69
C TRP A 647 0.56 22.11 17.38
N GLU A 648 1.69 21.60 16.89
CA GLU A 648 1.78 20.65 15.81
C GLU A 648 2.78 19.56 16.17
N TYR A 649 2.54 18.32 15.71
CA TYR A 649 3.41 17.20 16.00
C TYR A 649 3.42 16.21 14.82
N LYS A 650 4.62 15.89 14.31
CA LYS A 650 4.80 14.94 13.22
C LYS A 650 4.97 13.54 13.78
N ILE A 651 4.02 12.66 13.44
CA ILE A 651 3.99 11.26 13.90
C ILE A 651 4.57 10.28 12.88
N GLY A 652 4.63 10.68 11.63
CA GLY A 652 5.03 9.82 10.51
C GLY A 652 5.21 10.60 9.23
N VAL A 653 5.01 9.90 8.12
CA VAL A 653 5.14 10.46 6.77
C VAL A 653 3.91 10.19 5.91
N THR A 654 2.95 9.47 6.45
CA THR A 654 1.76 9.01 5.73
C THR A 654 0.49 9.66 6.28
N ILE A 655 -0.61 9.43 5.60
CA ILE A 655 -1.94 9.96 5.92
C ILE A 655 -2.33 9.64 7.36
N VAL A 656 -2.65 10.69 8.13
CA VAL A 656 -3.25 10.60 9.45
C VAL A 656 -4.77 10.54 9.30
N ASN A 657 -5.40 9.49 9.80
CA ASN A 657 -6.85 9.38 9.82
C ASN A 657 -7.49 10.47 10.68
N THR A 658 -8.82 10.59 10.66
CA THR A 658 -9.52 11.51 11.56
C THR A 658 -9.15 11.21 13.00
N ILE A 659 -8.75 12.26 13.74
CA ILE A 659 -8.22 12.16 15.09
C ILE A 659 -9.36 12.03 16.09
N VAL A 660 -9.15 11.28 17.18
CA VAL A 660 -10.07 11.21 18.31
C VAL A 660 -9.47 11.95 19.50
N PRO A 661 -9.92 13.19 19.76
CA PRO A 661 -9.50 13.91 20.95
C PRO A 661 -10.17 13.32 22.20
N LEU A 662 -9.42 13.22 23.30
CA LEU A 662 -9.87 12.83 24.62
C LEU A 662 -10.26 14.04 25.48
N ASP A 663 -9.47 15.09 25.33
CA ASP A 663 -9.64 16.41 25.94
C ASP A 663 -8.87 17.46 25.09
N ALA A 664 -8.73 18.70 25.58
CA ALA A 664 -8.02 19.78 24.90
C ALA A 664 -6.53 19.52 24.62
N ARG A 665 -5.95 18.45 25.20
CA ARG A 665 -4.51 18.15 25.15
C ARG A 665 -4.17 16.75 24.65
N HIS A 666 -5.03 15.77 24.85
CA HIS A 666 -4.74 14.37 24.53
C HIS A 666 -5.54 13.92 23.34
N VAL A 667 -4.87 13.27 22.40
CA VAL A 667 -5.50 12.75 21.19
C VAL A 667 -5.01 11.34 20.86
N VAL A 668 -5.92 10.50 20.38
CA VAL A 668 -5.57 9.23 19.75
C VAL A 668 -5.57 9.41 18.24
N ALA A 669 -4.45 9.10 17.60
CA ALA A 669 -4.27 9.18 16.16
C ALA A 669 -3.91 7.80 15.58
N THR A 670 -4.34 7.54 14.35
CA THR A 670 -3.94 6.38 13.55
C THR A 670 -3.49 6.82 12.17
N ASP A 671 -2.68 6.00 11.51
CA ASP A 671 -2.18 6.27 10.16
C ASP A 671 -2.11 5.03 9.28
N LEU A 672 -1.77 5.21 7.99
CA LEU A 672 -1.69 4.11 7.03
C LEU A 672 -0.50 3.16 7.27
N ASP A 673 0.53 3.57 8.03
CA ASP A 673 1.58 2.65 8.50
C ASP A 673 1.09 1.68 9.59
N GLY A 674 -0.20 1.72 9.92
CA GLY A 674 -0.81 0.83 10.92
C GLY A 674 -0.41 1.17 12.34
N ARG A 675 -0.06 2.42 12.62
CA ARG A 675 0.27 2.91 13.94
C ARG A 675 -0.96 3.44 14.66
N VAL A 676 -1.06 3.14 15.94
CA VAL A 676 -2.00 3.75 16.89
C VAL A 676 -1.18 4.48 17.92
N MET A 677 -1.47 5.74 18.16
CA MET A 677 -0.63 6.62 18.98
C MET A 677 -1.47 7.47 19.91
N LEU A 678 -1.02 7.59 21.16
CA LEU A 678 -1.53 8.60 22.10
C LEU A 678 -0.54 9.75 22.15
N ILE A 679 -1.02 10.95 21.85
CA ILE A 679 -0.23 12.17 21.81
C ILE A 679 -0.78 13.12 22.88
N LYS A 680 0.11 13.74 23.62
CA LYS A 680 -0.19 14.82 24.54
C LYS A 680 0.37 16.12 23.97
N GLY A 681 -0.47 17.14 23.83
CA GLY A 681 -0.07 18.51 23.53
C GLY A 681 0.06 19.40 24.76
N GLU A 682 0.18 20.71 24.52
CA GLU A 682 0.21 21.75 25.56
C GLU A 682 -1.16 22.01 26.16
#